data_5f51b3a4892f8ed969366d191374e2e2
#
_entry.id   5f51b3a4892f8ed969366d191374e2e2
#
_cell.length_a   1.000
_cell.length_b   1.000
_cell.length_c   1.000
_cell.angle_alpha   90.00
_cell.angle_beta   90.00
_cell.angle_gamma   90.00
#
_symmetry.space_group_name_H-M   'P 1'
#
loop_
_entity.id
_entity.type
_entity.pdbx_description
1 polymer ?
#
loop_
_entity_poly.entity_id
_entity_poly.type
_entity_poly.pdbx_seq_one_letter_code
_entity_poly.pdbx_strand_id
1 'polypeptide(L)'
;MAFIRAQYGGVIYDLDVLEDTPIRVDISAIENGDIGEVFGATSQQFTLPGSKKNNRFFKHAYKVGVTGVPGLGESVDASVISKSNTLLEGSLFLDEVVRTPNGGYNYEITITNNVVSFNDSIKTTSVSDLDWDSYDHTFSVANVTSSWSDNLFGGDVYYPLIDQGRDGLETTGSLPNVSIDTEPVARLGYINNITSSLQVQQLTPAIRVSTVLDKIFEEGEFSYSSSLQPLFDNLYIMPKQTENLSVKGAGFTDSGFTSNPSTPQNITSNGSSYVDVIFDNETYDPANGYNPTTGVFTVPKAGTYKFDGIISASVAAAPAMTSRTDVDFRLMVNGTTRVAFQPLIFDSGDEGQSDSIVISSNFINLNLGDTIKLQRTNKITVGSQPTIIINTTSQFLATDSPINYETGTIKIGEQFEPQTKCIDVLRGLIQKLNLVIEPVYTENRVLKIETFNNWSNSGKRVDWTKKIQNADRISLRSTLGNQDKTIIYQDNKDSDKLSKQVLENAEGFQWGTEVVNSASDVPQGERKIGAYFAPVILDTLPGTSDNLIPQLYKTDNSEQGRKTFKFKPRLGYKVNGTLPTGSYIGANSDLFTDYATISNYDSLPVVSGSTNNLHFNESFYPPAFDADATGSITSYTTYWNSYIQDLYNSDSKVLSAEIEFEPDEIRDIQLNDKIFVEDKWYRINKINGYNLNYNDVVGLELITINDSGYPSIICDFEFSN
;
A
#
# COMPACT_ATOMS: atom_id res chain seq x y z
N MET A 1 -6.40 -5.18 48.44
CA MET A 1 -5.36 -6.17 48.10
C MET A 1 -5.53 -6.49 46.64
N ALA A 2 -4.49 -6.36 45.84
CA ALA A 2 -4.50 -6.73 44.41
C ALA A 2 -4.34 -8.26 44.30
N PHE A 3 -4.97 -8.86 43.30
CA PHE A 3 -4.74 -10.22 42.89
C PHE A 3 -4.65 -10.31 41.37
N ILE A 4 -4.06 -11.37 40.88
CA ILE A 4 -3.90 -11.61 39.45
C ILE A 4 -4.85 -12.74 39.07
N ARG A 5 -5.66 -12.47 38.08
CA ARG A 5 -6.51 -13.46 37.44
C ARG A 5 -5.91 -13.83 36.10
N ALA A 6 -5.56 -15.10 35.93
CA ALA A 6 -5.01 -15.61 34.67
C ALA A 6 -5.95 -16.67 34.08
N GLN A 7 -6.08 -16.71 32.77
CA GLN A 7 -6.91 -17.69 32.07
C GLN A 7 -6.00 -18.60 31.22
N TYR A 8 -6.12 -19.92 31.47
CA TYR A 8 -5.38 -20.90 30.70
C TYR A 8 -6.23 -22.15 30.42
N GLY A 9 -6.27 -22.59 29.15
CA GLY A 9 -7.04 -23.76 28.75
C GLY A 9 -8.54 -23.68 29.08
N GLY A 10 -9.13 -22.49 29.06
CA GLY A 10 -10.52 -22.23 29.41
C GLY A 10 -10.79 -22.22 30.93
N VAL A 11 -9.77 -22.33 31.75
CA VAL A 11 -9.88 -22.30 33.21
C VAL A 11 -9.32 -21.00 33.77
N ILE A 12 -10.05 -20.39 34.69
CA ILE A 12 -9.63 -19.17 35.38
C ILE A 12 -8.90 -19.53 36.68
N TYR A 13 -7.78 -18.88 36.91
CA TYR A 13 -6.94 -19.02 38.09
C TYR A 13 -6.73 -17.66 38.76
N ASP A 14 -7.07 -17.57 40.05
CA ASP A 14 -6.71 -16.42 40.87
C ASP A 14 -5.37 -16.73 41.56
N LEU A 15 -4.30 -16.04 41.13
CA LEU A 15 -2.94 -16.26 41.64
C LEU A 15 -2.74 -15.55 42.99
N ASP A 16 -1.98 -16.18 43.85
CA ASP A 16 -1.61 -15.61 45.14
C ASP A 16 -0.47 -14.60 44.96
N VAL A 17 -0.66 -13.40 45.48
CA VAL A 17 0.30 -12.31 45.53
C VAL A 17 0.70 -12.10 46.99
N LEU A 18 2.00 -11.83 47.29
CA LEU A 18 2.42 -11.44 48.64
C LEU A 18 1.91 -10.03 48.96
N GLU A 19 1.47 -9.82 50.17
CA GLU A 19 0.96 -8.51 50.61
C GLU A 19 2.01 -7.38 50.45
N ASP A 20 3.27 -7.71 50.58
CA ASP A 20 4.38 -6.76 50.47
C ASP A 20 5.01 -6.66 49.08
N THR A 21 4.42 -7.32 48.06
CA THR A 21 4.96 -7.23 46.69
C THR A 21 4.47 -5.94 46.01
N PRO A 22 5.36 -5.00 45.65
CA PRO A 22 4.98 -3.83 44.90
C PRO A 22 4.65 -4.26 43.47
N ILE A 23 3.41 -4.12 43.05
CA ILE A 23 3.03 -4.25 41.65
C ILE A 23 2.98 -2.83 41.07
N ARG A 24 4.06 -2.45 40.39
CA ARG A 24 4.18 -1.13 39.77
C ARG A 24 3.74 -1.17 38.32
N VAL A 25 2.96 -0.18 37.93
CA VAL A 25 2.46 0.00 36.57
C VAL A 25 2.87 1.39 36.09
N ASP A 26 3.50 1.43 34.94
CA ASP A 26 3.81 2.66 34.22
C ASP A 26 2.79 2.85 33.09
N ILE A 27 2.16 3.99 33.03
CA ILE A 27 1.15 4.33 32.04
C ILE A 27 1.63 5.58 31.29
N SER A 28 1.89 5.47 30.00
CA SER A 28 2.32 6.58 29.17
C SER A 28 1.42 6.79 27.95
N ALA A 29 1.21 8.06 27.59
CA ALA A 29 0.64 8.41 26.30
C ALA A 29 1.74 8.29 25.21
N ILE A 30 1.29 8.25 23.95
CA ILE A 30 2.18 8.07 22.79
C ILE A 30 3.30 9.11 22.80
N GLU A 31 4.49 8.65 22.63
CA GLU A 31 5.58 9.47 22.11
C GLU A 31 5.77 9.17 20.61
N ASN A 32 5.22 10.09 19.77
CA ASN A 32 5.71 10.35 18.42
C ASN A 32 5.59 9.26 17.33
N GLY A 33 4.49 8.50 17.29
CA GLY A 33 4.17 7.68 16.11
C GLY A 33 4.97 6.39 15.96
N ASP A 34 5.65 5.93 17.00
CA ASP A 34 6.21 4.58 17.05
C ASP A 34 5.24 3.62 17.72
N ILE A 35 4.80 2.60 17.01
CA ILE A 35 3.90 1.56 17.53
C ILE A 35 4.54 0.78 18.67
N GLY A 36 5.85 0.66 18.70
CA GLY A 36 6.59 0.03 19.78
C GLY A 36 6.47 0.77 21.11
N GLU A 37 6.17 2.06 21.07
CA GLU A 37 6.02 2.95 22.22
C GLU A 37 4.56 3.40 22.44
N VAL A 38 3.63 2.93 21.60
CA VAL A 38 2.21 3.30 21.65
C VAL A 38 1.49 2.55 22.77
N PHE A 39 0.96 3.29 23.73
CA PHE A 39 0.03 2.86 24.76
C PHE A 39 0.35 1.50 25.39
N GLY A 40 1.26 1.51 26.31
CA GLY A 40 1.50 0.33 27.09
C GLY A 40 1.49 0.63 28.58
N ALA A 41 0.42 0.27 29.28
CA ALA A 41 0.60 -0.07 30.66
C ALA A 41 1.37 -1.39 30.69
N THR A 42 2.63 -1.36 31.08
CA THR A 42 3.40 -2.56 31.37
C THR A 42 3.63 -2.62 32.87
N SER A 43 3.45 -3.79 33.49
CA SER A 43 3.94 -3.96 34.83
C SER A 43 5.46 -4.02 34.79
N GLN A 44 6.10 -3.49 35.79
CA GLN A 44 7.45 -3.90 36.09
C GLN A 44 7.44 -5.38 36.52
N GLN A 45 8.58 -6.08 36.36
CA GLN A 45 8.71 -7.43 36.82
C GLN A 45 8.43 -7.50 38.35
N PHE A 46 7.61 -8.45 38.76
CA PHE A 46 7.30 -8.65 40.17
C PHE A 46 7.20 -10.13 40.51
N THR A 47 7.31 -10.43 41.81
CA THR A 47 7.49 -11.76 42.34
C THR A 47 6.17 -12.35 42.82
N LEU A 48 5.84 -13.55 42.39
CA LEU A 48 4.78 -14.37 42.96
C LEU A 48 5.36 -15.47 43.84
N PRO A 49 4.76 -15.75 45.02
CA PRO A 49 5.24 -16.81 45.88
C PRO A 49 4.99 -18.19 45.31
N GLY A 50 5.85 -19.14 45.61
CA GLY A 50 5.65 -20.56 45.29
C GLY A 50 4.55 -21.22 46.11
N SER A 51 3.37 -20.63 46.15
CA SER A 51 2.19 -21.16 46.84
C SER A 51 1.64 -22.41 46.13
N LYS A 52 0.78 -23.14 46.81
CA LYS A 52 0.13 -24.32 46.21
C LYS A 52 -0.65 -23.97 44.97
N LYS A 53 -1.32 -22.79 44.90
CA LYS A 53 -2.08 -22.33 43.77
C LYS A 53 -1.16 -21.95 42.60
N ASN A 54 -0.14 -21.12 42.87
CA ASN A 54 0.82 -20.67 41.86
C ASN A 54 1.62 -21.85 41.31
N ASN A 55 2.10 -22.77 42.18
CA ASN A 55 2.76 -23.99 41.73
C ASN A 55 1.89 -24.85 40.82
N ARG A 56 0.58 -24.90 41.07
CA ARG A 56 -0.36 -25.65 40.24
C ARG A 56 -0.56 -24.93 38.87
N PHE A 57 -0.70 -23.61 38.89
CA PHE A 57 -0.86 -22.81 37.65
C PHE A 57 0.37 -22.93 36.75
N PHE A 58 1.58 -22.69 37.31
CA PHE A 58 2.84 -22.83 36.57
C PHE A 58 3.30 -24.28 36.44
N LYS A 59 2.43 -25.26 36.73
CA LYS A 59 2.69 -26.71 36.62
C LYS A 59 4.05 -27.15 37.15
N HIS A 60 4.46 -26.54 38.28
CA HIS A 60 5.73 -26.84 38.93
C HIS A 60 6.95 -26.56 38.03
N ALA A 61 6.97 -25.46 37.28
CA ALA A 61 8.04 -25.04 36.38
C ALA A 61 9.42 -24.93 37.04
N TYR A 62 9.49 -24.92 38.41
CA TYR A 62 10.74 -25.01 39.13
C TYR A 62 11.44 -26.35 38.98
N LYS A 63 10.82 -27.38 38.41
CA LYS A 63 11.43 -28.69 38.16
C LYS A 63 11.98 -28.69 36.73
N VAL A 64 13.30 -28.84 36.61
CA VAL A 64 14.03 -28.79 35.33
C VAL A 64 13.50 -29.79 34.27
N GLY A 65 12.88 -30.88 34.69
CA GLY A 65 12.35 -31.92 33.77
C GLY A 65 10.88 -31.77 33.45
N VAL A 66 10.22 -30.69 33.86
CA VAL A 66 8.80 -30.48 33.60
C VAL A 66 8.66 -29.51 32.43
N THR A 67 8.15 -30.03 31.33
CA THR A 67 7.67 -29.21 30.18
C THR A 67 6.17 -29.03 30.37
N GLY A 68 5.73 -27.86 30.67
CA GLY A 68 4.29 -27.56 30.86
C GLY A 68 3.98 -26.10 30.55
N VAL A 69 2.82 -25.83 30.01
CA VAL A 69 2.32 -24.49 29.75
C VAL A 69 1.49 -24.03 30.95
N PRO A 70 1.60 -22.78 31.43
CA PRO A 70 2.53 -21.75 30.94
C PRO A 70 3.96 -22.04 31.42
N GLY A 71 4.88 -22.11 30.46
CA GLY A 71 6.31 -22.27 30.69
C GLY A 71 7.05 -20.94 30.56
N LEU A 72 8.36 -20.99 30.71
CA LEU A 72 9.24 -19.85 30.45
C LEU A 72 9.09 -19.44 28.97
N GLY A 73 8.79 -18.16 28.73
CA GLY A 73 8.65 -17.60 27.39
C GLY A 73 7.28 -17.80 26.72
N GLU A 74 6.33 -18.44 27.38
CA GLU A 74 4.93 -18.51 26.93
C GLU A 74 4.09 -17.47 27.66
N SER A 75 3.09 -16.90 26.93
CA SER A 75 2.16 -15.93 27.49
C SER A 75 0.79 -16.54 27.74
N VAL A 76 0.10 -16.02 28.73
CA VAL A 76 -1.31 -16.35 29.02
C VAL A 76 -2.08 -15.08 29.32
N ASP A 77 -3.36 -15.06 28.94
CA ASP A 77 -4.21 -13.91 29.24
C ASP A 77 -4.33 -13.73 30.76
N ALA A 78 -4.08 -12.51 31.22
CA ALA A 78 -4.18 -12.18 32.62
C ALA A 78 -4.67 -10.76 32.87
N SER A 79 -5.28 -10.57 34.01
CA SER A 79 -5.70 -9.25 34.50
C SER A 79 -5.21 -9.04 35.93
N VAL A 80 -4.79 -7.82 36.22
CA VAL A 80 -4.49 -7.35 37.57
C VAL A 80 -5.72 -6.67 38.13
N ILE A 81 -6.25 -7.20 39.19
CA ILE A 81 -7.48 -6.73 39.82
C ILE A 81 -7.20 -6.20 41.21
N SER A 82 -7.61 -4.97 41.49
CA SER A 82 -7.54 -4.39 42.82
C SER A 82 -8.89 -3.83 43.22
N LYS A 83 -9.34 -4.14 44.44
CA LYS A 83 -10.64 -3.71 44.97
C LYS A 83 -11.81 -3.95 44.00
N SER A 84 -11.82 -5.11 43.34
CA SER A 84 -12.82 -5.55 42.35
C SER A 84 -12.79 -4.81 41.00
N ASN A 85 -11.75 -4.04 40.74
CA ASN A 85 -11.57 -3.33 39.46
C ASN A 85 -10.36 -3.88 38.72
N THR A 86 -10.49 -4.08 37.41
CA THR A 86 -9.40 -4.42 36.52
C THR A 86 -8.59 -3.17 36.24
N LEU A 87 -7.30 -3.21 36.54
CA LEU A 87 -6.37 -2.08 36.38
C LEU A 87 -5.40 -2.30 35.23
N LEU A 88 -5.10 -3.54 34.91
CA LEU A 88 -4.26 -3.93 33.78
C LEU A 88 -4.82 -5.23 33.22
N GLU A 89 -4.99 -5.29 31.91
CA GLU A 89 -5.40 -6.48 31.17
C GLU A 89 -4.47 -6.72 30.01
N GLY A 90 -4.03 -7.98 29.85
CA GLY A 90 -3.10 -8.32 28.79
C GLY A 90 -2.50 -9.70 28.98
N SER A 91 -1.22 -9.84 28.64
CA SER A 91 -0.51 -11.13 28.67
C SER A 91 0.48 -11.20 29.81
N LEU A 92 0.40 -12.27 30.60
CA LEU A 92 1.34 -12.64 31.65
C LEU A 92 2.45 -13.52 31.06
N PHE A 93 3.67 -13.14 31.33
CA PHE A 93 4.88 -13.90 30.99
C PHE A 93 5.56 -14.37 32.26
N LEU A 94 6.01 -15.63 32.27
CA LEU A 94 6.91 -16.15 33.31
C LEU A 94 8.35 -15.91 32.85
N ASP A 95 9.02 -14.94 33.48
CA ASP A 95 10.38 -14.55 33.12
C ASP A 95 11.41 -15.49 33.71
N GLU A 96 11.27 -15.79 35.03
CA GLU A 96 12.24 -16.59 35.75
C GLU A 96 11.60 -17.33 36.94
N VAL A 97 12.20 -18.45 37.32
CA VAL A 97 11.86 -19.16 38.55
C VAL A 97 13.06 -19.12 39.48
N VAL A 98 12.94 -18.43 40.61
CA VAL A 98 14.01 -18.20 41.58
C VAL A 98 13.87 -19.11 42.79
N ARG A 99 14.93 -19.80 43.16
CA ARG A 99 14.97 -20.57 44.41
C ARG A 99 15.29 -19.66 45.59
N THR A 100 14.42 -19.64 46.59
CA THR A 100 14.65 -18.85 47.79
C THR A 100 15.66 -19.52 48.74
N PRO A 101 16.36 -18.76 49.59
CA PRO A 101 17.30 -19.30 50.57
C PRO A 101 16.69 -20.34 51.52
N ASN A 102 15.38 -20.24 51.79
CA ASN A 102 14.63 -21.15 52.67
C ASN A 102 14.19 -22.45 51.96
N GLY A 103 14.61 -22.68 50.70
CA GLY A 103 14.29 -23.86 49.90
C GLY A 103 12.93 -23.80 49.17
N GLY A 104 12.24 -22.67 49.23
CA GLY A 104 11.05 -22.40 48.42
C GLY A 104 11.40 -21.93 47.00
N TYR A 105 10.38 -21.64 46.25
CA TYR A 105 10.50 -21.07 44.88
C TYR A 105 9.61 -19.86 44.74
N ASN A 106 10.06 -18.88 43.98
CA ASN A 106 9.31 -17.72 43.53
C ASN A 106 9.24 -17.69 42.01
N TYR A 107 8.18 -17.11 41.47
CA TYR A 107 7.98 -16.91 40.07
C TYR A 107 8.09 -15.41 39.77
N GLU A 108 9.07 -15.03 38.97
CA GLU A 108 9.21 -13.66 38.47
C GLU A 108 8.36 -13.54 37.18
N ILE A 109 7.42 -12.61 37.18
CA ILE A 109 6.49 -12.42 36.06
C ILE A 109 6.42 -10.96 35.64
N THR A 110 6.06 -10.78 34.35
CA THR A 110 5.72 -9.48 33.77
C THR A 110 4.34 -9.59 33.13
N ILE A 111 3.52 -8.57 33.26
CA ILE A 111 2.24 -8.47 32.56
C ILE A 111 2.32 -7.28 31.59
N THR A 112 2.10 -7.53 30.29
CA THR A 112 2.01 -6.53 29.26
C THR A 112 0.54 -6.28 28.90
N ASN A 113 0.21 -5.06 28.45
CA ASN A 113 -1.16 -4.79 28.04
C ASN A 113 -1.51 -5.41 26.66
N ASN A 114 -2.79 -5.36 26.31
CA ASN A 114 -3.30 -5.93 25.06
C ASN A 114 -2.69 -5.31 23.81
N VAL A 115 -2.28 -4.04 23.82
CA VAL A 115 -1.65 -3.41 22.63
C VAL A 115 -0.26 -4.00 22.37
N VAL A 116 0.53 -4.18 23.43
CA VAL A 116 1.85 -4.82 23.31
C VAL A 116 1.71 -6.27 22.85
N SER A 117 0.74 -7.00 23.42
CA SER A 117 0.44 -8.38 23.01
C SER A 117 0.00 -8.49 21.56
N PHE A 118 -0.84 -7.57 21.10
CA PHE A 118 -1.24 -7.47 19.71
C PHE A 118 -0.05 -7.19 18.79
N ASN A 119 0.78 -6.19 19.11
CA ASN A 119 1.97 -5.88 18.33
C ASN A 119 2.91 -7.08 18.22
N ASP A 120 3.10 -7.80 19.32
CA ASP A 120 3.94 -9.01 19.35
C ASP A 120 3.39 -10.14 18.47
N SER A 121 2.06 -10.28 18.38
CA SER A 121 1.43 -11.32 17.56
C SER A 121 1.58 -11.05 16.05
N ILE A 122 1.57 -9.78 15.61
CA ILE A 122 1.57 -9.41 14.19
C ILE A 122 2.94 -8.99 13.64
N LYS A 123 3.95 -8.74 14.49
CA LYS A 123 5.25 -8.15 14.07
C LYS A 123 6.04 -8.98 13.07
N THR A 124 5.86 -10.29 13.05
CA THR A 124 6.57 -11.21 12.16
C THR A 124 5.75 -11.65 10.97
N THR A 125 4.43 -11.54 11.03
CA THR A 125 3.50 -11.97 9.98
C THR A 125 3.52 -11.01 8.81
N SER A 126 3.60 -11.55 7.60
CA SER A 126 3.50 -10.77 6.37
C SER A 126 2.04 -10.60 5.96
N VAL A 127 1.70 -9.45 5.39
CA VAL A 127 0.33 -9.20 4.89
C VAL A 127 -0.06 -10.21 3.80
N SER A 128 0.92 -10.70 3.01
CA SER A 128 0.70 -11.75 2.02
C SER A 128 0.27 -13.09 2.61
N ASP A 129 0.60 -13.35 3.88
CA ASP A 129 0.38 -14.63 4.53
C ASP A 129 -0.97 -14.68 5.28
N LEU A 130 -1.69 -13.55 5.35
CA LEU A 130 -3.03 -13.47 5.90
C LEU A 130 -4.03 -14.27 5.06
N ASP A 131 -5.17 -14.65 5.64
CA ASP A 131 -6.23 -15.36 4.93
C ASP A 131 -6.97 -14.43 3.96
N TRP A 132 -6.56 -14.47 2.68
CA TRP A 132 -7.17 -13.74 1.58
C TRP A 132 -8.06 -14.60 0.68
N ASP A 133 -8.23 -15.89 0.95
CA ASP A 133 -8.87 -16.84 0.03
C ASP A 133 -10.30 -16.42 -0.39
N SER A 134 -11.03 -15.73 0.49
CA SER A 134 -12.38 -15.21 0.21
C SER A 134 -12.41 -14.07 -0.82
N TYR A 135 -11.28 -13.43 -1.10
CA TYR A 135 -11.12 -12.35 -2.07
C TYR A 135 -10.47 -12.80 -3.39
N ASP A 136 -10.08 -14.06 -3.49
CA ASP A 136 -9.56 -14.62 -4.71
C ASP A 136 -10.66 -14.68 -5.78
N HIS A 137 -10.35 -14.24 -6.99
CA HIS A 137 -11.38 -14.14 -8.05
C HIS A 137 -10.78 -14.24 -9.44
N THR A 138 -11.64 -14.55 -10.40
CA THR A 138 -11.26 -14.57 -11.81
C THR A 138 -10.94 -13.14 -12.28
N PHE A 139 -9.78 -12.99 -12.91
CA PHE A 139 -9.36 -11.73 -13.49
C PHE A 139 -10.04 -11.51 -14.85
N SER A 140 -11.24 -10.98 -14.84
CA SER A 140 -12.05 -10.75 -16.03
C SER A 140 -12.42 -9.29 -16.18
N VAL A 141 -12.75 -8.86 -17.42
CA VAL A 141 -13.28 -7.52 -17.70
C VAL A 141 -14.50 -7.23 -16.82
N ALA A 142 -15.38 -8.22 -16.66
CA ALA A 142 -16.60 -8.07 -15.86
C ALA A 142 -16.28 -7.79 -14.38
N ASN A 143 -15.33 -8.51 -13.78
CA ASN A 143 -14.95 -8.30 -12.38
C ASN A 143 -14.24 -6.95 -12.19
N VAL A 144 -13.35 -6.59 -13.12
CA VAL A 144 -12.66 -5.30 -13.08
C VAL A 144 -13.65 -4.14 -13.17
N THR A 145 -14.54 -4.15 -14.15
CA THR A 145 -15.53 -3.07 -14.33
C THR A 145 -16.59 -3.04 -13.22
N SER A 146 -17.00 -4.21 -12.70
CA SER A 146 -17.93 -4.27 -11.58
C SER A 146 -17.35 -3.68 -10.30
N SER A 147 -16.02 -3.71 -10.14
CA SER A 147 -15.34 -3.13 -8.98
C SER A 147 -15.45 -1.60 -8.91
N TRP A 148 -15.67 -0.94 -10.04
CA TRP A 148 -15.82 0.53 -10.08
C TRP A 148 -17.12 0.98 -9.42
N SER A 149 -18.16 0.14 -9.42
CA SER A 149 -19.47 0.38 -8.80
C SER A 149 -19.68 -0.43 -7.50
N ASP A 150 -18.62 -0.81 -6.80
CA ASP A 150 -18.62 -1.54 -5.52
C ASP A 150 -19.31 -2.92 -5.56
N ASN A 151 -19.47 -3.51 -6.76
CA ASN A 151 -20.11 -4.82 -6.89
C ASN A 151 -19.13 -6.00 -6.72
N LEU A 152 -17.81 -5.74 -6.68
CA LEU A 152 -16.81 -6.75 -6.39
C LEU A 152 -16.53 -6.77 -4.89
N PHE A 153 -16.90 -7.84 -4.19
CA PHE A 153 -16.76 -8.02 -2.74
C PHE A 153 -17.30 -6.82 -1.91
N GLY A 154 -18.42 -6.22 -2.35
CA GLY A 154 -18.96 -5.05 -1.67
C GLY A 154 -18.06 -3.80 -1.71
N GLY A 155 -17.11 -3.77 -2.64
CA GLY A 155 -16.14 -2.70 -2.80
C GLY A 155 -14.85 -2.86 -2.00
N ASP A 156 -14.61 -4.02 -1.35
CA ASP A 156 -13.37 -4.27 -0.61
C ASP A 156 -12.15 -4.35 -1.51
N VAL A 157 -12.34 -4.72 -2.77
CA VAL A 157 -11.32 -4.76 -3.80
C VAL A 157 -11.81 -3.99 -5.02
N TYR A 158 -10.99 -3.08 -5.54
CA TYR A 158 -11.27 -2.44 -6.82
C TYR A 158 -10.00 -2.24 -7.64
N TYR A 159 -10.16 -2.02 -8.94
CA TYR A 159 -9.09 -1.84 -9.90
C TYR A 159 -9.03 -0.38 -10.36
N PRO A 160 -8.24 0.48 -9.70
CA PRO A 160 -8.15 1.89 -10.09
C PRO A 160 -7.62 2.07 -11.50
N LEU A 161 -8.21 3.00 -12.24
CA LEU A 161 -7.67 3.47 -13.51
C LEU A 161 -6.37 4.24 -13.22
N ILE A 162 -5.25 3.67 -13.61
CA ILE A 162 -3.90 4.23 -13.43
C ILE A 162 -3.07 3.99 -14.68
N ASP A 163 -2.20 4.94 -15.01
CA ASP A 163 -1.21 4.74 -16.08
C ASP A 163 0.06 4.13 -15.50
N GLN A 164 0.29 2.84 -15.75
CA GLN A 164 1.46 2.11 -15.27
C GLN A 164 2.58 2.03 -16.30
N GLY A 165 2.43 2.68 -17.47
CA GLY A 165 3.41 2.61 -18.54
C GLY A 165 3.66 1.18 -19.04
N ARG A 166 2.69 0.27 -18.88
CA ARG A 166 2.79 -1.10 -19.39
C ARG A 166 2.65 -1.06 -20.89
N ASP A 167 3.79 -1.07 -21.56
CA ASP A 167 3.87 -1.31 -22.99
C ASP A 167 3.80 -2.81 -23.24
N GLY A 168 2.86 -3.25 -24.06
CA GLY A 168 2.92 -4.57 -24.67
C GLY A 168 4.06 -4.71 -25.68
N LEU A 169 4.88 -3.69 -25.82
CA LEU A 169 6.04 -3.59 -26.66
C LEU A 169 7.21 -3.10 -25.82
N GLU A 170 7.97 -4.02 -25.22
CA GLU A 170 9.38 -3.78 -25.09
C GLU A 170 9.97 -3.76 -26.51
N THR A 171 9.86 -2.62 -27.19
CA THR A 171 10.65 -2.42 -28.39
C THR A 171 12.09 -2.14 -27.94
N THR A 172 12.89 -3.18 -27.88
CA THR A 172 14.34 -3.07 -27.99
C THR A 172 14.76 -2.70 -29.41
N GLY A 173 13.86 -2.17 -30.22
CA GLY A 173 14.11 -1.67 -31.54
C GLY A 173 13.35 -0.37 -31.76
N SER A 174 14.07 0.67 -32.10
CA SER A 174 13.47 1.88 -32.65
C SER A 174 12.43 1.51 -33.67
N LEU A 175 11.16 1.85 -33.44
CA LEU A 175 10.23 1.93 -34.54
C LEU A 175 10.76 3.05 -35.44
N PRO A 176 11.21 2.76 -36.66
CA PRO A 176 11.72 3.82 -37.50
C PRO A 176 10.56 4.74 -37.85
N ASN A 177 10.66 6.00 -37.47
CA ASN A 177 9.82 7.11 -37.93
C ASN A 177 8.32 7.07 -37.56
N VAL A 178 7.92 6.53 -36.42
CA VAL A 178 6.63 6.92 -35.87
C VAL A 178 6.85 8.16 -35.02
N SER A 179 6.53 9.31 -35.60
CA SER A 179 6.40 10.55 -34.83
C SER A 179 5.32 10.32 -33.78
N ILE A 180 5.71 10.36 -32.50
CA ILE A 180 4.85 10.12 -31.35
C ILE A 180 3.72 11.14 -31.28
N ASP A 181 3.82 12.24 -31.97
CA ASP A 181 2.85 13.33 -31.99
C ASP A 181 1.66 13.12 -32.93
N THR A 182 1.61 12.11 -33.79
CA THR A 182 0.60 12.05 -34.85
C THR A 182 -0.15 10.72 -35.01
N GLU A 183 0.28 9.62 -34.39
CA GLU A 183 -0.45 8.34 -34.52
C GLU A 183 -0.76 7.73 -33.16
N PRO A 184 -2.02 7.36 -32.89
CA PRO A 184 -2.39 6.64 -31.69
C PRO A 184 -1.85 5.20 -31.76
N VAL A 185 -0.67 4.97 -31.24
CA VAL A 185 -0.22 3.61 -31.01
C VAL A 185 -0.96 3.10 -29.78
N ALA A 186 -1.88 2.17 -29.97
CA ALA A 186 -2.53 1.47 -28.88
C ALA A 186 -1.48 0.65 -28.11
N ARG A 187 -0.93 1.23 -27.07
CA ARG A 187 -0.01 0.58 -26.15
C ARG A 187 -0.80 0.06 -24.95
N LEU A 188 -0.64 -1.22 -24.67
CA LEU A 188 -1.31 -1.87 -23.55
C LEU A 188 -0.93 -1.21 -22.22
N GLY A 189 -1.92 -0.70 -21.47
CA GLY A 189 -1.70 0.02 -20.21
C GLY A 189 -1.09 1.42 -20.36
N TYR A 190 -0.94 1.90 -21.58
CA TYR A 190 -0.53 3.24 -21.91
C TYR A 190 -1.70 4.03 -22.46
N ILE A 191 -2.11 5.03 -21.73
CA ILE A 191 -3.19 5.92 -22.13
C ILE A 191 -2.55 7.11 -22.85
N ASN A 192 -2.54 7.09 -24.17
CA ASN A 192 -1.94 8.17 -24.97
C ASN A 192 -2.98 9.24 -25.36
N ASN A 193 -4.23 8.81 -25.58
CA ASN A 193 -5.35 9.68 -25.83
C ASN A 193 -6.67 8.94 -25.57
N ILE A 194 -7.79 9.64 -25.64
CA ILE A 194 -9.12 9.07 -25.40
C ILE A 194 -9.55 8.00 -26.42
N THR A 195 -8.81 7.81 -27.49
CA THR A 195 -9.08 6.78 -28.50
C THR A 195 -8.20 5.54 -28.35
N SER A 196 -7.28 5.53 -27.35
CA SER A 196 -6.42 4.40 -27.06
C SER A 196 -7.24 3.30 -26.40
N SER A 197 -7.07 2.04 -26.82
CA SER A 197 -7.70 0.92 -26.16
C SER A 197 -6.97 0.63 -24.83
N LEU A 198 -7.68 0.75 -23.71
CA LEU A 198 -7.23 0.30 -22.41
C LEU A 198 -7.61 -1.18 -22.26
N GLN A 199 -6.64 -2.02 -21.92
CA GLN A 199 -6.95 -3.37 -21.49
C GLN A 199 -7.10 -3.37 -19.98
N VAL A 200 -8.32 -3.50 -19.50
CA VAL A 200 -8.67 -3.52 -18.07
C VAL A 200 -7.92 -4.62 -17.29
N GLN A 201 -7.54 -5.70 -17.96
CA GLN A 201 -6.73 -6.79 -17.42
C GLN A 201 -5.31 -6.36 -17.01
N GLN A 202 -4.93 -5.14 -17.25
CA GLN A 202 -3.63 -4.60 -16.83
C GLN A 202 -3.70 -3.76 -15.56
N LEU A 203 -4.91 -3.49 -15.08
CA LEU A 203 -5.12 -2.75 -13.86
C LEU A 203 -4.72 -3.59 -12.63
N THR A 204 -4.25 -2.92 -11.63
CA THR A 204 -3.76 -3.48 -10.38
C THR A 204 -4.81 -3.31 -9.30
N PRO A 205 -5.12 -4.33 -8.50
CA PRO A 205 -6.11 -4.17 -7.44
C PRO A 205 -5.60 -3.27 -6.32
N ALA A 206 -6.52 -2.51 -5.76
CA ALA A 206 -6.39 -1.79 -4.50
C ALA A 206 -7.36 -2.40 -3.50
N ILE A 207 -6.96 -2.50 -2.23
CA ILE A 207 -7.71 -3.16 -1.17
C ILE A 207 -8.13 -2.11 -0.15
N ARG A 208 -9.38 -2.16 0.29
CA ARG A 208 -9.95 -1.25 1.28
C ARG A 208 -9.17 -1.33 2.59
N VAL A 209 -8.94 -0.19 3.24
CA VAL A 209 -8.17 -0.11 4.50
C VAL A 209 -8.86 -0.89 5.62
N SER A 210 -10.19 -0.77 5.76
CA SER A 210 -10.93 -1.55 6.77
C SER A 210 -10.72 -3.05 6.59
N THR A 211 -10.80 -3.56 5.37
CA THR A 211 -10.56 -4.98 5.06
C THR A 211 -9.13 -5.42 5.43
N VAL A 212 -8.13 -4.58 5.16
CA VAL A 212 -6.74 -4.87 5.55
C VAL A 212 -6.59 -4.87 7.07
N LEU A 213 -7.21 -3.91 7.76
CA LEU A 213 -7.22 -3.87 9.23
C LEU A 213 -7.91 -5.10 9.81
N ASP A 214 -9.10 -5.46 9.31
CA ASP A 214 -9.84 -6.64 9.77
C ASP A 214 -8.97 -7.90 9.69
N LYS A 215 -8.26 -8.11 8.58
CA LYS A 215 -7.35 -9.25 8.40
C LYS A 215 -6.15 -9.21 9.35
N ILE A 216 -5.56 -8.04 9.59
CA ILE A 216 -4.43 -7.87 10.54
C ILE A 216 -4.90 -8.15 11.97
N PHE A 217 -6.08 -7.67 12.36
CA PHE A 217 -6.62 -7.89 13.70
C PHE A 217 -7.06 -9.35 13.90
N GLU A 218 -7.67 -9.97 12.89
CA GLU A 218 -8.03 -11.38 12.89
C GLU A 218 -6.80 -12.28 13.11
N GLU A 219 -5.70 -12.03 12.41
CA GLU A 219 -4.43 -12.74 12.57
C GLU A 219 -3.87 -12.61 13.98
N GLY A 220 -3.95 -11.42 14.57
CA GLY A 220 -3.55 -11.17 15.95
C GLY A 220 -4.49 -11.78 17.00
N GLU A 221 -5.61 -12.37 16.61
CA GLU A 221 -6.72 -12.81 17.48
C GLU A 221 -7.32 -11.66 18.30
N PHE A 222 -7.35 -10.47 17.73
CA PHE A 222 -7.98 -9.27 18.29
C PHE A 222 -9.11 -8.78 17.39
N SER A 223 -9.93 -7.91 17.93
CA SER A 223 -10.85 -7.07 17.16
C SER A 223 -10.62 -5.60 17.47
N TYR A 224 -11.15 -4.72 16.65
CA TYR A 224 -11.06 -3.29 16.91
C TYR A 224 -12.43 -2.61 16.80
N SER A 225 -12.53 -1.46 17.46
CA SER A 225 -13.62 -0.50 17.30
C SER A 225 -13.05 0.86 16.92
N SER A 226 -13.75 1.61 16.08
CA SER A 226 -13.28 2.92 15.63
C SER A 226 -14.44 3.82 15.21
N SER A 227 -14.40 5.10 15.57
CA SER A 227 -15.28 6.11 14.98
C SER A 227 -14.86 6.45 13.55
N LEU A 228 -13.68 6.01 13.12
CA LEU A 228 -13.10 6.24 11.80
C LEU A 228 -13.51 5.20 10.75
N GLN A 229 -14.42 4.28 11.09
CA GLN A 229 -14.87 3.27 10.13
C GLN A 229 -15.27 3.86 8.77
N PRO A 230 -16.04 4.97 8.71
CA PRO A 230 -16.37 5.59 7.41
C PRO A 230 -15.15 6.10 6.63
N LEU A 231 -14.09 6.53 7.33
CA LEU A 231 -12.83 6.91 6.69
C LEU A 231 -12.08 5.69 6.15
N PHE A 232 -11.97 4.63 6.97
CA PHE A 232 -11.30 3.39 6.57
C PHE A 232 -11.99 2.68 5.41
N ASP A 233 -13.32 2.80 5.32
CA ASP A 233 -14.12 2.26 4.22
C ASP A 233 -13.95 3.03 2.91
N ASN A 234 -13.52 4.28 2.97
CA ASN A 234 -13.26 5.13 1.80
C ASN A 234 -11.78 5.16 1.38
N LEU A 235 -10.88 4.64 2.21
CA LEU A 235 -9.46 4.57 1.92
C LEU A 235 -9.07 3.19 1.38
N TYR A 236 -8.12 3.20 0.44
CA TYR A 236 -7.62 2.00 -0.20
C TYR A 236 -6.10 2.00 -0.22
N ILE A 237 -5.54 0.81 -0.03
CA ILE A 237 -4.11 0.55 -0.19
C ILE A 237 -3.91 -0.13 -1.54
N MET A 238 -3.12 0.50 -2.39
CA MET A 238 -2.55 -0.15 -3.55
C MET A 238 -1.20 -0.75 -3.12
N PRO A 239 -1.07 -2.08 -3.07
CA PRO A 239 0.12 -2.72 -2.56
C PRO A 239 1.33 -2.47 -3.46
N LYS A 240 2.53 -2.63 -2.92
CA LYS A 240 3.75 -2.61 -3.68
C LYS A 240 3.73 -3.72 -4.71
N GLN A 241 3.85 -3.36 -5.98
CA GLN A 241 3.81 -4.35 -7.05
C GLN A 241 5.19 -4.77 -7.53
N THR A 242 5.25 -6.04 -7.91
CA THR A 242 6.28 -6.54 -8.82
C THR A 242 5.99 -6.06 -10.25
N GLU A 243 6.98 -6.07 -11.13
CA GLU A 243 6.84 -5.65 -12.52
C GLU A 243 5.71 -6.34 -13.28
N ASN A 244 5.27 -7.49 -12.81
CA ASN A 244 4.19 -8.28 -13.37
C ASN A 244 3.10 -8.50 -12.32
N LEU A 245 1.84 -8.33 -12.73
CA LEU A 245 0.70 -8.72 -11.93
C LEU A 245 0.76 -10.24 -11.68
N SER A 246 0.69 -10.67 -10.42
CA SER A 246 0.66 -12.10 -10.10
C SER A 246 -0.75 -12.65 -10.35
N VAL A 247 -0.90 -13.38 -11.47
CA VAL A 247 -2.14 -14.09 -11.81
C VAL A 247 -1.81 -15.57 -11.93
N LYS A 248 -2.40 -16.41 -11.11
CA LYS A 248 -2.28 -17.86 -11.24
C LYS A 248 -3.33 -18.37 -12.21
N GLY A 249 -2.91 -18.65 -13.44
CA GLY A 249 -3.72 -19.41 -14.39
C GLY A 249 -3.51 -20.92 -14.21
N ALA A 250 -4.50 -21.73 -14.53
CA ALA A 250 -4.32 -23.17 -14.64
C ALA A 250 -3.27 -23.44 -15.74
N GLY A 251 -2.01 -23.61 -15.30
CA GLY A 251 -0.88 -24.10 -16.08
C GLY A 251 -0.80 -23.57 -17.51
N PHE A 252 -0.21 -22.42 -17.73
CA PHE A 252 0.37 -22.13 -19.03
C PHE A 252 1.56 -23.07 -19.21
N THR A 253 1.39 -24.05 -20.05
CA THR A 253 2.49 -24.73 -20.71
C THR A 253 2.80 -23.88 -21.95
N ASP A 254 4.06 -23.70 -22.26
CA ASP A 254 4.55 -23.05 -23.45
C ASP A 254 3.66 -23.37 -24.68
N SER A 255 2.77 -22.45 -25.02
CA SER A 255 1.82 -22.59 -26.14
C SER A 255 2.24 -21.74 -27.33
N GLY A 256 3.41 -21.11 -27.24
CA GLY A 256 4.01 -20.35 -28.34
C GLY A 256 4.82 -21.21 -29.29
N PHE A 257 5.28 -20.60 -30.38
CA PHE A 257 6.17 -21.25 -31.35
C PHE A 257 7.26 -20.27 -31.83
N THR A 258 8.32 -20.83 -32.40
CA THR A 258 9.34 -20.09 -33.14
C THR A 258 9.66 -20.83 -34.42
N SER A 259 9.62 -20.14 -35.55
CA SER A 259 9.88 -20.70 -36.85
C SER A 259 10.66 -19.73 -37.76
N ASN A 260 11.47 -20.27 -38.67
CA ASN A 260 12.24 -19.54 -39.66
C ASN A 260 12.23 -20.29 -41.03
N PRO A 261 12.54 -19.63 -42.15
CA PRO A 261 12.64 -20.32 -43.43
C PRO A 261 13.90 -21.21 -43.45
N SER A 262 13.76 -22.47 -43.84
CA SER A 262 14.90 -23.37 -44.06
C SER A 262 15.73 -22.97 -45.26
N THR A 263 15.06 -22.40 -46.30
CA THR A 263 15.67 -21.92 -47.54
C THR A 263 15.13 -20.53 -47.90
N PRO A 264 15.90 -19.73 -48.65
CA PRO A 264 15.41 -18.45 -49.16
C PRO A 264 14.14 -18.61 -50.00
N GLN A 265 13.11 -17.79 -49.74
CA GLN A 265 11.83 -17.87 -50.41
C GLN A 265 11.68 -16.77 -51.45
N ASN A 266 11.58 -17.17 -52.69
CA ASN A 266 11.35 -16.22 -53.77
C ASN A 266 9.93 -15.64 -53.71
N ILE A 267 9.83 -14.33 -53.77
CA ILE A 267 8.57 -13.62 -53.91
C ILE A 267 8.44 -13.16 -55.37
N THR A 268 7.55 -13.82 -56.09
CA THR A 268 7.15 -13.32 -57.38
C THR A 268 5.99 -12.32 -57.19
N SER A 269 5.96 -11.30 -58.07
CA SER A 269 4.86 -10.32 -58.03
C SER A 269 3.50 -10.99 -58.14
N ASN A 270 2.60 -10.65 -57.24
CA ASN A 270 1.21 -11.13 -57.27
C ASN A 270 0.20 -9.96 -57.28
N GLY A 271 0.66 -8.76 -57.60
CA GLY A 271 -0.17 -7.56 -57.61
C GLY A 271 -0.72 -7.23 -56.22
N SER A 272 -2.02 -7.04 -56.13
CA SER A 272 -2.72 -6.70 -54.89
C SER A 272 -3.20 -7.91 -54.08
N SER A 273 -2.84 -9.14 -54.51
CA SER A 273 -3.25 -10.37 -53.80
C SER A 273 -2.29 -10.69 -52.64
N TYR A 274 -2.83 -11.09 -51.51
CA TYR A 274 -2.04 -11.55 -50.38
C TYR A 274 -1.79 -13.06 -50.47
N VAL A 275 -0.57 -13.48 -50.11
CA VAL A 275 -0.10 -14.87 -50.07
C VAL A 275 0.43 -15.17 -48.71
N ASP A 276 0.19 -16.38 -48.24
CA ASP A 276 0.70 -16.85 -46.93
C ASP A 276 2.24 -16.90 -46.92
N VAL A 277 2.84 -16.43 -45.83
CA VAL A 277 4.28 -16.58 -45.58
C VAL A 277 4.47 -17.86 -44.78
N ILE A 278 5.27 -18.79 -45.30
CA ILE A 278 5.50 -20.09 -44.68
C ILE A 278 6.92 -20.12 -44.14
N PHE A 279 7.06 -20.32 -42.84
CA PHE A 279 8.33 -20.59 -42.20
C PHE A 279 8.41 -22.07 -41.92
N ASP A 280 9.13 -22.80 -42.76
CA ASP A 280 9.11 -24.27 -42.83
C ASP A 280 10.08 -24.97 -41.86
N ASN A 281 10.89 -24.22 -41.14
CA ASN A 281 11.79 -24.73 -40.12
C ASN A 281 11.33 -24.27 -38.73
N GLU A 282 10.57 -25.13 -38.09
CA GLU A 282 10.12 -24.90 -36.72
C GLU A 282 11.25 -25.27 -35.74
N THR A 283 11.61 -24.33 -34.87
CA THR A 283 12.70 -24.52 -33.91
C THR A 283 12.18 -24.68 -32.47
N TYR A 284 10.92 -24.28 -32.23
CA TYR A 284 10.24 -24.38 -30.95
C TYR A 284 8.74 -24.40 -31.15
N ASP A 285 8.05 -25.43 -30.69
CA ASP A 285 6.59 -25.53 -30.61
C ASP A 285 6.16 -26.69 -29.71
N PRO A 286 6.25 -26.56 -28.39
CA PRO A 286 5.98 -27.65 -27.45
C PRO A 286 4.52 -28.10 -27.46
N ALA A 287 3.60 -27.23 -27.87
CA ALA A 287 2.17 -27.53 -27.95
C ALA A 287 1.73 -28.07 -29.34
N ASN A 288 2.64 -28.12 -30.32
CA ASN A 288 2.38 -28.53 -31.69
C ASN A 288 1.23 -27.75 -32.35
N GLY A 289 1.22 -26.42 -32.08
CA GLY A 289 0.20 -25.49 -32.62
C GLY A 289 0.55 -24.92 -33.99
N TYR A 290 1.83 -24.84 -34.34
CA TYR A 290 2.29 -24.31 -35.62
C TYR A 290 2.47 -25.42 -36.66
N ASN A 291 1.99 -25.19 -37.87
CA ASN A 291 2.15 -26.11 -38.97
C ASN A 291 3.16 -25.55 -39.99
N PRO A 292 4.40 -26.09 -40.06
CA PRO A 292 5.45 -25.58 -40.93
C PRO A 292 5.18 -25.81 -42.43
N THR A 293 4.22 -26.66 -42.79
CA THR A 293 3.86 -26.85 -44.19
C THR A 293 2.90 -25.77 -44.68
N THR A 294 2.01 -25.31 -43.83
CA THR A 294 0.96 -24.32 -44.18
C THR A 294 1.21 -22.92 -43.64
N GLY A 295 2.16 -22.75 -42.73
CA GLY A 295 2.42 -21.48 -42.04
C GLY A 295 1.30 -21.03 -41.12
N VAL A 296 0.41 -21.97 -40.73
CA VAL A 296 -0.74 -21.66 -39.87
C VAL A 296 -0.42 -22.08 -38.44
N PHE A 297 -0.59 -21.16 -37.51
CA PHE A 297 -0.64 -21.45 -36.10
C PHE A 297 -2.08 -21.65 -35.67
N THR A 298 -2.39 -22.80 -35.09
CA THR A 298 -3.69 -23.10 -34.48
C THR A 298 -3.52 -23.00 -32.99
N VAL A 299 -4.26 -22.10 -32.35
CA VAL A 299 -4.17 -21.83 -30.93
C VAL A 299 -4.42 -23.09 -30.11
N PRO A 300 -3.40 -23.61 -29.42
CA PRO A 300 -3.53 -24.86 -28.68
C PRO A 300 -4.26 -24.71 -27.35
N LYS A 301 -4.38 -23.47 -26.86
CA LYS A 301 -5.07 -23.12 -25.61
C LYS A 301 -5.59 -21.69 -25.71
N ALA A 302 -6.82 -21.46 -25.25
CA ALA A 302 -7.36 -20.09 -25.15
C ALA A 302 -6.46 -19.23 -24.25
N GLY A 303 -6.17 -18.03 -24.68
CA GLY A 303 -5.29 -17.11 -23.95
C GLY A 303 -4.87 -15.90 -24.75
N THR A 304 -3.92 -15.17 -24.23
CA THR A 304 -3.38 -13.97 -24.84
C THR A 304 -2.04 -14.29 -25.49
N TYR A 305 -1.92 -13.96 -26.75
CA TYR A 305 -0.73 -14.24 -27.57
C TYR A 305 -0.18 -12.96 -28.17
N LYS A 306 1.14 -12.87 -28.27
CA LYS A 306 1.85 -11.84 -29.01
C LYS A 306 2.61 -12.48 -30.16
N PHE A 307 2.54 -11.88 -31.34
CA PHE A 307 3.22 -12.34 -32.53
C PHE A 307 4.31 -11.34 -32.90
N ASP A 308 5.53 -11.80 -32.88
CA ASP A 308 6.75 -11.03 -33.17
C ASP A 308 7.53 -11.67 -34.32
N GLY A 309 8.38 -10.90 -34.95
CA GLY A 309 9.28 -11.45 -35.95
C GLY A 309 10.18 -10.40 -36.61
N ILE A 310 11.16 -10.89 -37.30
CA ILE A 310 12.03 -10.09 -38.17
C ILE A 310 11.88 -10.69 -39.56
N ILE A 311 11.48 -9.87 -40.52
CA ILE A 311 11.48 -10.24 -41.91
C ILE A 311 12.64 -9.56 -42.59
N SER A 312 13.63 -10.35 -42.97
CA SER A 312 14.75 -9.89 -43.79
C SER A 312 14.52 -10.32 -45.24
N ALA A 313 14.59 -9.40 -46.14
CA ALA A 313 14.47 -9.70 -47.56
C ALA A 313 15.53 -8.99 -48.37
N SER A 314 15.86 -9.59 -49.53
CA SER A 314 16.78 -9.04 -50.50
C SER A 314 16.17 -8.95 -51.89
N VAL A 315 16.62 -8.00 -52.69
CA VAL A 315 16.22 -7.88 -54.09
C VAL A 315 17.24 -8.65 -54.94
N ALA A 316 16.75 -9.47 -55.87
CA ALA A 316 17.65 -10.13 -56.82
C ALA A 316 18.45 -9.12 -57.64
N ALA A 317 19.69 -9.47 -57.99
CA ALA A 317 20.60 -8.59 -58.75
C ALA A 317 20.15 -8.31 -60.17
N ALA A 318 19.21 -9.04 -60.71
CA ALA A 318 18.65 -8.86 -62.06
C ALA A 318 17.17 -9.40 -62.13
N PRO A 319 16.30 -8.82 -62.93
CA PRO A 319 16.48 -7.61 -63.77
C PRO A 319 16.57 -6.32 -62.96
N ALA A 320 17.11 -5.26 -63.58
CA ALA A 320 17.17 -3.94 -62.98
C ALA A 320 15.78 -3.45 -62.55
N MET A 321 15.74 -2.87 -61.36
CA MET A 321 14.51 -2.35 -60.74
C MET A 321 14.24 -0.95 -61.29
N THR A 322 13.12 -0.76 -61.94
CA THR A 322 12.78 0.52 -62.56
C THR A 322 11.77 1.34 -61.79
N SER A 323 11.25 0.78 -60.69
CA SER A 323 10.27 1.44 -59.86
C SER A 323 10.29 0.89 -58.45
N ARG A 324 9.78 1.66 -57.50
CA ARG A 324 9.60 1.27 -56.10
C ARG A 324 8.71 0.04 -55.97
N THR A 325 9.09 -0.86 -55.07
CA THR A 325 8.34 -2.03 -54.70
C THR A 325 8.11 -2.04 -53.19
N ASP A 326 6.86 -2.10 -52.79
CA ASP A 326 6.42 -2.22 -51.42
C ASP A 326 5.98 -3.68 -51.15
N VAL A 327 6.51 -4.28 -50.11
CA VAL A 327 6.04 -5.59 -49.63
C VAL A 327 5.27 -5.37 -48.34
N ASP A 328 3.96 -5.41 -48.41
CA ASP A 328 3.10 -5.27 -47.24
C ASP A 328 2.98 -6.63 -46.52
N PHE A 329 2.95 -6.55 -45.20
CA PHE A 329 2.70 -7.72 -44.32
C PHE A 329 1.48 -7.49 -43.46
N ARG A 330 0.76 -8.57 -43.18
CA ARG A 330 -0.39 -8.55 -42.28
C ARG A 330 -0.53 -9.85 -41.50
N LEU A 331 -1.00 -9.75 -40.26
CA LEU A 331 -1.41 -10.87 -39.44
C LEU A 331 -2.91 -11.12 -39.62
N MET A 332 -3.26 -12.35 -39.92
CA MET A 332 -4.63 -12.82 -40.08
C MET A 332 -5.04 -13.63 -38.86
N VAL A 333 -6.25 -13.41 -38.35
CA VAL A 333 -6.90 -14.24 -37.36
C VAL A 333 -8.23 -14.73 -37.94
N ASN A 334 -8.43 -16.04 -38.00
CA ASN A 334 -9.64 -16.64 -38.56
C ASN A 334 -10.03 -16.07 -39.93
N GLY A 335 -9.07 -15.82 -40.77
CA GLY A 335 -9.32 -15.29 -42.14
C GLY A 335 -9.57 -13.78 -42.21
N THR A 336 -9.54 -13.07 -41.10
CA THR A 336 -9.72 -11.62 -41.05
C THR A 336 -8.38 -10.94 -40.69
N THR A 337 -8.07 -9.79 -41.36
CA THR A 337 -6.86 -9.01 -41.04
C THR A 337 -6.99 -8.43 -39.63
N ARG A 338 -6.07 -8.80 -38.76
CA ARG A 338 -6.03 -8.28 -37.39
C ARG A 338 -5.02 -7.16 -37.20
N VAL A 339 -3.83 -7.31 -37.81
CA VAL A 339 -2.76 -6.31 -37.76
C VAL A 339 -2.18 -6.15 -39.15
N ALA A 340 -1.98 -4.92 -39.60
CA ALA A 340 -1.19 -4.58 -40.78
C ALA A 340 0.12 -3.98 -40.30
N PHE A 341 1.22 -4.46 -40.86
CA PHE A 341 2.56 -4.00 -40.50
C PHE A 341 3.08 -2.96 -41.50
N GLN A 342 4.13 -2.23 -41.15
CA GLN A 342 4.81 -1.35 -42.07
C GLN A 342 5.36 -2.14 -43.27
N PRO A 343 5.31 -1.60 -44.49
CA PRO A 343 5.86 -2.27 -45.67
C PRO A 343 7.39 -2.30 -45.61
N LEU A 344 7.96 -3.35 -46.17
CA LEU A 344 9.35 -3.37 -46.59
C LEU A 344 9.46 -2.68 -47.95
N ILE A 345 10.31 -1.70 -48.07
CA ILE A 345 10.37 -0.82 -49.24
C ILE A 345 11.71 -0.97 -49.92
N PHE A 346 11.67 -1.22 -51.25
CA PHE A 346 12.85 -1.21 -52.11
C PHE A 346 12.62 -0.19 -53.24
N ASP A 347 13.61 0.66 -53.41
CA ASP A 347 13.62 1.68 -54.45
C ASP A 347 14.49 1.27 -55.65
N SER A 348 14.33 1.99 -56.76
CA SER A 348 15.21 1.78 -57.96
C SER A 348 16.68 1.95 -57.59
N GLY A 349 17.47 0.93 -57.88
CA GLY A 349 18.90 0.89 -57.55
C GLY A 349 19.27 0.01 -56.34
N ASP A 350 18.26 -0.60 -55.71
CA ASP A 350 18.44 -1.51 -54.58
C ASP A 350 18.72 -2.98 -55.00
N GLU A 351 18.98 -3.23 -56.26
CA GLU A 351 19.32 -4.60 -56.73
C GLU A 351 20.53 -5.15 -55.98
N GLY A 352 20.37 -6.35 -55.47
CA GLY A 352 21.35 -7.02 -54.62
C GLY A 352 21.42 -6.50 -53.16
N GLN A 353 20.63 -5.52 -52.82
CA GLN A 353 20.54 -5.03 -51.43
C GLN A 353 19.57 -5.88 -50.60
N SER A 354 19.79 -5.82 -49.29
CA SER A 354 18.91 -6.47 -48.29
C SER A 354 18.44 -5.42 -47.31
N ASP A 355 17.19 -5.55 -46.89
CA ASP A 355 16.61 -4.75 -45.83
C ASP A 355 15.78 -5.64 -44.89
N SER A 356 15.36 -5.15 -43.73
CA SER A 356 14.59 -5.91 -42.78
C SER A 356 13.61 -5.04 -42.02
N ILE A 357 12.45 -5.60 -41.75
CA ILE A 357 11.46 -5.02 -40.85
C ILE A 357 11.22 -5.89 -39.63
N VAL A 358 10.93 -5.23 -38.52
CA VAL A 358 10.41 -5.91 -37.33
C VAL A 358 8.88 -5.91 -37.44
N ILE A 359 8.27 -7.10 -37.35
CA ILE A 359 6.84 -7.25 -37.19
C ILE A 359 6.53 -7.55 -35.75
N SER A 360 5.60 -6.83 -35.16
CA SER A 360 5.19 -7.04 -33.78
C SER A 360 3.71 -6.73 -33.65
N SER A 361 2.94 -7.68 -33.12
CA SER A 361 1.55 -7.44 -32.78
C SER A 361 1.42 -6.93 -31.35
N ASN A 362 0.30 -6.30 -31.04
CA ASN A 362 -0.15 -6.24 -29.64
C ASN A 362 -0.52 -7.64 -29.17
N PHE A 363 -0.68 -7.81 -27.86
CA PHE A 363 -1.29 -9.02 -27.32
C PHE A 363 -2.71 -9.17 -27.84
N ILE A 364 -3.05 -10.35 -28.32
CA ILE A 364 -4.34 -10.68 -28.93
C ILE A 364 -4.97 -11.81 -28.12
N ASN A 365 -6.18 -11.61 -27.63
CA ASN A 365 -6.96 -12.66 -27.01
C ASN A 365 -7.46 -13.63 -28.09
N LEU A 366 -7.16 -14.91 -27.92
CA LEU A 366 -7.46 -15.96 -28.86
C LEU A 366 -8.13 -17.13 -28.15
N ASN A 367 -9.11 -17.74 -28.80
CA ASN A 367 -9.78 -18.93 -28.32
C ASN A 367 -9.07 -20.20 -28.79
N LEU A 368 -9.26 -21.29 -28.08
CA LEU A 368 -8.81 -22.61 -28.52
C LEU A 368 -9.29 -22.90 -29.95
N GLY A 369 -8.37 -23.23 -30.84
CA GLY A 369 -8.66 -23.53 -32.23
C GLY A 369 -8.69 -22.34 -33.19
N ASP A 370 -8.51 -21.11 -32.70
CA ASP A 370 -8.32 -19.95 -33.57
C ASP A 370 -7.10 -20.15 -34.46
N THR A 371 -7.18 -19.68 -35.70
CA THR A 371 -6.11 -19.85 -36.69
C THR A 371 -5.44 -18.53 -37.01
N ILE A 372 -4.13 -18.52 -36.95
CA ILE A 372 -3.30 -17.34 -37.20
C ILE A 372 -2.31 -17.62 -38.32
N LYS A 373 -2.13 -16.67 -39.21
CA LYS A 373 -1.13 -16.72 -40.25
C LYS A 373 -0.59 -15.34 -40.64
N LEU A 374 0.65 -15.32 -41.07
CA LEU A 374 1.26 -14.16 -41.65
C LEU A 374 1.06 -14.17 -43.15
N GLN A 375 0.62 -13.05 -43.71
CA GLN A 375 0.46 -12.88 -45.17
C GLN A 375 1.28 -11.69 -45.64
N ARG A 376 1.65 -11.73 -46.90
CA ARG A 376 2.36 -10.67 -47.61
C ARG A 376 1.79 -10.40 -49.00
N THR A 377 2.03 -9.22 -49.51
CA THR A 377 1.79 -8.88 -50.90
C THR A 377 2.98 -8.08 -51.46
N ASN A 378 3.08 -8.05 -52.78
CA ASN A 378 3.97 -7.12 -53.48
C ASN A 378 3.12 -6.13 -54.25
N LYS A 379 3.25 -4.87 -53.98
CA LYS A 379 2.67 -3.78 -54.78
C LYS A 379 3.74 -3.17 -55.61
N ILE A 380 3.60 -3.29 -56.93
CA ILE A 380 4.47 -2.65 -57.89
C ILE A 380 3.71 -1.51 -58.55
N THR A 381 4.31 -0.35 -58.53
CA THR A 381 3.65 0.84 -59.03
C THR A 381 3.71 0.93 -60.55
N VAL A 382 4.81 0.65 -61.21
CA VAL A 382 4.99 0.54 -62.69
C VAL A 382 6.39 0.01 -62.98
N GLY A 383 6.61 -0.95 -63.92
CA GLY A 383 7.94 -1.31 -64.43
C GLY A 383 8.32 -2.78 -64.35
N SER A 384 9.61 -3.09 -64.56
CA SER A 384 10.18 -4.43 -64.49
C SER A 384 10.20 -4.91 -63.03
N GLN A 385 9.85 -6.17 -62.82
CA GLN A 385 9.64 -6.75 -61.48
C GLN A 385 10.86 -7.60 -61.04
N PRO A 386 11.64 -7.12 -60.08
CA PRO A 386 12.70 -7.98 -59.49
C PRO A 386 12.06 -9.07 -58.63
N THR A 387 12.75 -10.16 -58.52
CA THR A 387 12.44 -11.17 -57.51
C THR A 387 12.90 -10.66 -56.15
N ILE A 388 11.98 -10.58 -55.20
CA ILE A 388 12.34 -10.34 -53.79
C ILE A 388 12.44 -11.69 -53.09
N ILE A 389 13.46 -11.82 -52.27
CA ILE A 389 13.82 -13.06 -51.61
C ILE A 389 13.71 -12.86 -50.11
N ILE A 390 12.81 -13.58 -49.41
CA ILE A 390 12.82 -13.65 -47.94
C ILE A 390 13.99 -14.51 -47.54
N ASN A 391 14.88 -13.95 -46.73
CA ASN A 391 16.12 -14.58 -46.31
C ASN A 391 15.87 -15.55 -45.14
N THR A 392 16.76 -16.53 -44.99
CA THR A 392 16.73 -17.53 -43.91
C THR A 392 16.98 -16.92 -42.53
N THR A 393 17.43 -15.68 -42.46
CA THR A 393 17.57 -14.90 -41.23
C THR A 393 16.23 -14.35 -40.71
N SER A 394 15.14 -14.47 -41.51
CA SER A 394 13.82 -14.11 -41.06
C SER A 394 13.31 -15.07 -39.98
N GLN A 395 12.53 -14.54 -39.06
CA GLN A 395 11.95 -15.31 -37.94
C GLN A 395 10.53 -14.86 -37.70
N PHE A 396 9.64 -15.78 -37.36
CA PHE A 396 8.30 -15.53 -36.90
C PHE A 396 8.02 -16.37 -35.66
N LEU A 397 7.48 -15.74 -34.63
CA LEU A 397 7.24 -16.39 -33.36
C LEU A 397 5.92 -15.91 -32.75
N ALA A 398 5.32 -16.78 -31.98
CA ALA A 398 4.25 -16.42 -31.05
C ALA A 398 4.76 -16.68 -29.63
N THR A 399 4.61 -15.73 -28.78
CA THR A 399 4.76 -15.88 -27.34
C THR A 399 3.38 -15.83 -26.70
N ASP A 400 3.05 -16.88 -25.95
CA ASP A 400 1.91 -16.83 -25.06
C ASP A 400 2.27 -15.91 -23.87
N SER A 401 1.35 -15.06 -23.51
CA SER A 401 1.48 -14.38 -22.23
C SER A 401 1.30 -15.39 -21.12
N PRO A 402 2.19 -15.44 -20.12
CA PRO A 402 1.98 -16.28 -18.95
C PRO A 402 0.69 -15.90 -18.18
N ILE A 403 -0.01 -14.87 -18.62
CA ILE A 403 -1.20 -14.32 -18.00
C ILE A 403 -2.40 -14.61 -18.90
N ASN A 404 -3.14 -15.67 -18.57
CA ASN A 404 -4.46 -15.86 -19.14
C ASN A 404 -5.47 -15.00 -18.35
N TYR A 405 -5.74 -13.81 -18.88
CA TYR A 405 -6.62 -12.85 -18.23
C TYR A 405 -8.09 -13.31 -18.14
N GLU A 406 -8.54 -14.22 -18.99
CA GLU A 406 -9.94 -14.67 -19.00
C GLU A 406 -10.23 -15.84 -18.06
N THR A 407 -9.20 -16.58 -17.66
CA THR A 407 -9.35 -17.77 -16.79
C THR A 407 -8.40 -17.78 -15.60
N GLY A 408 -7.53 -16.80 -15.51
CA GLY A 408 -6.59 -16.67 -14.40
C GLY A 408 -7.28 -16.20 -13.12
N THR A 409 -6.79 -16.70 -11.99
CA THR A 409 -7.25 -16.27 -10.67
C THR A 409 -6.26 -15.26 -10.11
N ILE A 410 -6.77 -14.07 -9.75
CA ILE A 410 -6.04 -13.15 -8.91
C ILE A 410 -6.11 -13.68 -7.48
N LYS A 411 -4.96 -13.87 -6.90
CA LYS A 411 -4.79 -14.13 -5.47
C LYS A 411 -4.41 -12.84 -4.79
N ILE A 412 -5.29 -12.34 -3.94
CA ILE A 412 -5.11 -11.02 -3.32
C ILE A 412 -3.87 -11.00 -2.42
N GLY A 413 -3.62 -12.05 -1.65
CA GLY A 413 -2.41 -12.16 -0.82
C GLY A 413 -1.11 -12.01 -1.63
N GLU A 414 -1.07 -12.57 -2.85
CA GLU A 414 0.12 -12.49 -3.72
C GLU A 414 0.34 -11.10 -4.36
N GLN A 415 -0.61 -10.17 -4.21
CA GLN A 415 -0.42 -8.79 -4.66
C GLN A 415 0.43 -7.97 -3.69
N PHE A 416 0.54 -8.42 -2.44
CA PHE A 416 1.44 -7.83 -1.46
C PHE A 416 2.86 -8.40 -1.61
N GLU A 417 3.85 -7.55 -1.42
CA GLU A 417 5.24 -8.03 -1.39
C GLU A 417 5.45 -8.95 -0.17
N PRO A 418 6.04 -10.16 -0.35
CA PRO A 418 6.16 -11.15 0.73
C PRO A 418 6.88 -10.67 1.99
N GLN A 419 7.62 -9.56 1.90
CA GLN A 419 8.34 -8.98 3.03
C GLN A 419 7.56 -7.86 3.74
N THR A 420 6.39 -7.49 3.24
CA THR A 420 5.54 -6.45 3.85
C THR A 420 4.93 -6.99 5.13
N LYS A 421 5.38 -6.49 6.28
CA LYS A 421 4.85 -6.91 7.57
C LYS A 421 3.55 -6.19 7.92
N CYS A 422 2.67 -6.89 8.64
CA CYS A 422 1.42 -6.31 9.16
C CYS A 422 1.68 -5.07 10.00
N ILE A 423 2.71 -5.12 10.85
CA ILE A 423 3.10 -4.00 11.71
C ILE A 423 3.56 -2.77 10.90
N ASP A 424 4.19 -2.96 9.73
CA ASP A 424 4.64 -1.84 8.89
C ASP A 424 3.46 -1.11 8.23
N VAL A 425 2.45 -1.85 7.79
CA VAL A 425 1.21 -1.26 7.23
C VAL A 425 0.47 -0.48 8.31
N LEU A 426 0.31 -1.07 9.49
CA LEU A 426 -0.34 -0.41 10.63
C LEU A 426 0.42 0.85 11.06
N ARG A 427 1.75 0.79 11.15
CA ARG A 427 2.61 1.96 11.43
C ARG A 427 2.45 3.04 10.37
N GLY A 428 2.37 2.66 9.10
CA GLY A 428 2.12 3.59 8.00
C GLY A 428 0.80 4.35 8.16
N LEU A 429 -0.28 3.66 8.53
CA LEU A 429 -1.58 4.27 8.80
C LEU A 429 -1.54 5.18 10.04
N ILE A 430 -0.91 4.73 11.13
CA ILE A 430 -0.74 5.53 12.34
C ILE A 430 -0.01 6.84 12.04
N GLN A 431 1.11 6.77 11.33
CA GLN A 431 1.88 7.95 10.98
C GLN A 431 1.15 8.88 10.00
N LYS A 432 0.35 8.32 9.09
CA LYS A 432 -0.39 9.12 8.10
C LYS A 432 -1.55 9.89 8.71
N LEU A 433 -2.28 9.25 9.63
CA LEU A 433 -3.53 9.75 10.20
C LEU A 433 -3.42 10.15 11.67
N ASN A 434 -2.21 10.10 12.25
CA ASN A 434 -1.97 10.33 13.68
C ASN A 434 -2.93 9.51 14.55
N LEU A 435 -2.91 8.18 14.34
CA LEU A 435 -3.82 7.27 15.05
C LEU A 435 -3.28 6.93 16.44
N VAL A 436 -4.23 6.73 17.33
CA VAL A 436 -4.05 6.24 18.68
C VAL A 436 -4.73 4.90 18.80
N ILE A 437 -4.05 3.91 19.38
CA ILE A 437 -4.59 2.58 19.64
C ILE A 437 -4.57 2.35 21.14
N GLU A 438 -5.72 2.11 21.76
CA GLU A 438 -5.85 1.86 23.18
C GLU A 438 -6.67 0.60 23.47
N PRO A 439 -6.46 -0.10 24.59
CA PRO A 439 -7.28 -1.25 24.96
C PRO A 439 -8.66 -0.81 25.42
N VAL A 440 -9.68 -1.62 25.11
CA VAL A 440 -11.02 -1.48 25.65
C VAL A 440 -11.13 -2.36 26.90
N TYR A 441 -10.94 -1.79 28.08
CA TYR A 441 -10.86 -2.54 29.36
C TYR A 441 -12.13 -3.30 29.74
N THR A 442 -13.25 -3.09 29.05
CA THR A 442 -14.51 -3.80 29.29
C THR A 442 -14.69 -5.02 28.39
N GLU A 443 -13.84 -5.18 27.39
CA GLU A 443 -13.95 -6.21 26.36
C GLU A 443 -12.58 -6.85 26.13
N ASN A 444 -12.50 -8.17 26.30
CA ASN A 444 -11.23 -8.87 26.13
C ASN A 444 -10.77 -8.84 24.66
N ARG A 445 -9.49 -8.56 24.44
CA ARG A 445 -8.85 -8.52 23.11
C ARG A 445 -9.53 -7.57 22.11
N VAL A 446 -10.10 -6.47 22.61
CA VAL A 446 -10.65 -5.40 21.79
C VAL A 446 -9.76 -4.16 21.93
N LEU A 447 -9.34 -3.60 20.81
CA LEU A 447 -8.59 -2.35 20.77
C LEU A 447 -9.44 -1.25 20.13
N LYS A 448 -9.30 -0.03 20.60
CA LYS A 448 -9.96 1.14 20.04
C LYS A 448 -8.96 1.93 19.21
N ILE A 449 -9.34 2.28 17.98
CA ILE A 449 -8.52 3.08 17.06
C ILE A 449 -9.22 4.43 16.83
N GLU A 450 -8.54 5.52 17.16
CA GLU A 450 -9.04 6.87 16.94
C GLU A 450 -7.91 7.78 16.39
N THR A 451 -8.25 8.91 15.78
CA THR A 451 -7.25 9.96 15.59
C THR A 451 -6.88 10.57 16.94
N PHE A 452 -5.66 11.09 17.07
CA PHE A 452 -5.24 11.81 18.28
C PHE A 452 -6.24 12.91 18.67
N ASN A 453 -6.76 13.64 17.70
CA ASN A 453 -7.72 14.72 17.96
C ASN A 453 -9.05 14.18 18.54
N ASN A 454 -9.63 13.14 17.94
CA ASN A 454 -10.87 12.52 18.44
C ASN A 454 -10.64 11.91 19.82
N TRP A 455 -9.56 11.16 19.97
CA TRP A 455 -9.17 10.55 21.22
C TRP A 455 -8.98 11.59 22.32
N SER A 456 -8.16 12.61 22.07
CA SER A 456 -7.93 13.71 23.00
C SER A 456 -9.23 14.41 23.38
N ASN A 457 -10.13 14.67 22.42
CA ASN A 457 -11.37 15.40 22.69
C ASN A 457 -12.45 14.57 23.42
N SER A 458 -12.32 13.26 23.44
CA SER A 458 -13.26 12.36 24.14
C SER A 458 -13.01 12.26 25.65
N GLY A 459 -11.85 12.73 26.14
CA GLY A 459 -11.50 12.66 27.55
C GLY A 459 -12.37 13.53 28.48
N LYS A 460 -12.48 13.12 29.73
CA LYS A 460 -13.18 13.87 30.77
C LYS A 460 -12.42 15.15 31.12
N ARG A 461 -13.12 16.09 31.74
CA ARG A 461 -12.54 17.32 32.29
C ARG A 461 -12.55 17.23 33.80
N VAL A 462 -11.37 17.31 34.41
CA VAL A 462 -11.19 17.13 35.86
C VAL A 462 -10.35 18.26 36.42
N ASP A 463 -10.77 18.85 37.55
CA ASP A 463 -9.99 19.87 38.26
C ASP A 463 -9.10 19.21 39.33
N TRP A 464 -7.80 19.29 39.13
CA TRP A 464 -6.78 18.81 40.08
C TRP A 464 -6.02 19.94 40.77
N THR A 465 -6.51 21.16 40.74
CA THR A 465 -5.84 22.31 41.38
C THR A 465 -5.48 22.02 42.84
N LYS A 466 -6.43 21.53 43.64
CA LYS A 466 -6.17 21.16 45.03
C LYS A 466 -5.23 19.97 45.21
N LYS A 467 -5.34 19.01 44.33
CA LYS A 467 -4.50 17.78 44.35
C LYS A 467 -3.04 18.15 44.06
N ILE A 468 -2.79 18.96 43.07
CA ILE A 468 -1.45 19.43 42.70
C ILE A 468 -0.87 20.34 43.80
N GLN A 469 -1.65 21.21 44.38
CA GLN A 469 -1.21 22.08 45.49
C GLN A 469 -0.75 21.28 46.72
N ASN A 470 -1.29 20.08 46.93
CA ASN A 470 -0.92 19.18 48.03
C ASN A 470 0.18 18.18 47.63
N ALA A 471 0.73 18.25 46.43
CA ALA A 471 1.81 17.36 45.97
C ALA A 471 3.10 17.56 46.77
N ASP A 472 3.84 16.49 47.00
CA ASP A 472 5.11 16.53 47.72
C ASP A 472 6.18 17.29 46.95
N ARG A 473 6.10 17.26 45.62
CA ARG A 473 7.01 17.97 44.74
C ARG A 473 6.29 18.46 43.50
N ILE A 474 6.52 19.69 43.14
CA ILE A 474 6.00 20.27 41.90
C ILE A 474 7.17 20.90 41.13
N SER A 475 7.25 20.65 39.84
CA SER A 475 8.20 21.34 38.95
C SER A 475 7.52 21.71 37.65
N LEU A 476 7.88 22.87 37.13
CA LEU A 476 7.40 23.37 35.83
C LEU A 476 8.60 23.62 34.94
N ARG A 477 8.58 23.00 33.75
CA ARG A 477 9.63 23.12 32.74
C ARG A 477 9.04 23.42 31.36
N SER A 478 9.84 23.94 30.46
CA SER A 478 9.44 24.07 29.06
C SER A 478 9.32 22.73 28.38
N THR A 479 8.55 22.68 27.29
CA THR A 479 8.43 21.48 26.44
C THR A 479 9.67 21.23 25.57
N LEU A 480 10.68 22.09 25.60
CA LEU A 480 11.87 22.00 24.73
C LEU A 480 12.60 20.64 24.82
N GLY A 481 12.56 19.99 25.97
CA GLY A 481 13.13 18.66 26.16
C GLY A 481 12.35 17.53 25.46
N ASN A 482 11.12 17.83 25.03
CA ASN A 482 10.23 16.90 24.32
C ASN A 482 10.12 17.23 22.83
N GLN A 483 10.91 18.20 22.32
CA GLN A 483 10.89 18.64 20.93
C GLN A 483 12.10 18.13 20.17
N ASP A 484 11.92 17.85 18.89
CA ASP A 484 13.00 17.78 17.92
C ASP A 484 13.26 19.17 17.33
N LYS A 485 14.49 19.43 16.84
CA LYS A 485 14.78 20.71 16.17
C LYS A 485 13.94 20.85 14.90
N THR A 486 13.79 19.74 14.17
CA THR A 486 13.02 19.70 12.92
C THR A 486 12.20 18.40 12.86
N ILE A 487 10.92 18.52 12.55
CA ILE A 487 10.08 17.38 12.15
C ILE A 487 9.72 17.53 10.68
N ILE A 488 9.95 16.48 9.90
CA ILE A 488 9.62 16.40 8.49
C ILE A 488 8.50 15.38 8.31
N TYR A 489 7.31 15.83 8.00
CA TYR A 489 6.19 15.02 7.59
C TYR A 489 6.29 14.78 6.09
N GLN A 490 6.59 13.57 5.68
CA GLN A 490 6.92 13.30 4.29
C GLN A 490 6.52 11.88 3.89
N ASP A 491 5.85 11.75 2.74
CA ASP A 491 5.58 10.45 2.14
C ASP A 491 6.88 9.79 1.65
N ASN A 492 6.83 8.47 1.43
CA ASN A 492 7.98 7.72 0.96
C ASN A 492 8.38 8.18 -0.46
N LYS A 493 9.67 8.37 -0.68
CA LYS A 493 10.18 8.71 -2.02
C LYS A 493 9.99 7.55 -2.98
N ASP A 494 9.47 7.85 -4.16
CA ASP A 494 9.36 6.89 -5.24
C ASP A 494 10.02 7.43 -6.52
N SER A 495 10.10 6.61 -7.55
CA SER A 495 10.85 6.91 -8.76
C SER A 495 9.99 6.96 -10.02
N ASP A 496 8.67 7.10 -9.85
CA ASP A 496 7.78 7.38 -10.97
C ASP A 496 8.05 8.76 -11.58
N LYS A 497 7.57 8.95 -12.82
CA LYS A 497 7.75 10.18 -13.59
C LYS A 497 7.38 11.43 -12.80
N LEU A 498 6.17 11.44 -12.21
CA LEU A 498 5.65 12.64 -11.54
C LEU A 498 6.40 12.92 -10.24
N SER A 499 6.70 11.89 -9.45
CA SER A 499 7.51 12.03 -8.23
C SER A 499 8.91 12.59 -8.53
N LYS A 500 9.56 12.14 -9.60
CA LYS A 500 10.85 12.69 -10.04
C LYS A 500 10.74 14.14 -10.49
N GLN A 501 9.75 14.45 -11.32
CA GLN A 501 9.55 15.78 -11.84
C GLN A 501 9.32 16.80 -10.72
N VAL A 502 8.52 16.43 -9.71
CA VAL A 502 8.31 17.29 -8.53
C VAL A 502 9.61 17.45 -7.75
N LEU A 503 10.34 16.36 -7.50
CA LEU A 503 11.60 16.38 -6.76
C LEU A 503 12.65 17.29 -7.42
N GLU A 504 12.73 17.27 -8.74
CA GLU A 504 13.64 18.11 -9.53
C GLU A 504 13.21 19.59 -9.49
N ASN A 505 11.91 19.87 -9.58
CA ASN A 505 11.37 21.23 -9.56
C ASN A 505 11.38 21.86 -8.15
N ALA A 506 11.39 21.04 -7.09
CA ALA A 506 11.30 21.47 -5.70
C ALA A 506 12.64 21.37 -4.95
N GLU A 507 13.77 21.50 -5.65
CA GLU A 507 15.10 21.47 -5.02
C GLU A 507 15.37 20.27 -4.10
N GLY A 508 14.74 19.13 -4.39
CA GLY A 508 14.89 17.88 -3.64
C GLY A 508 13.83 17.62 -2.56
N PHE A 509 12.84 18.48 -2.41
CA PHE A 509 11.69 18.21 -1.55
C PHE A 509 10.68 17.29 -2.23
N GLN A 510 10.12 16.38 -1.44
CA GLN A 510 9.07 15.46 -1.88
C GLN A 510 7.74 16.22 -1.98
N TRP A 511 6.86 15.80 -2.89
CA TRP A 511 5.48 16.26 -2.94
C TRP A 511 4.79 16.12 -1.58
N GLY A 512 4.06 17.14 -1.18
CA GLY A 512 3.25 17.12 0.03
C GLY A 512 4.03 17.12 1.34
N THR A 513 5.30 17.55 1.35
CA THR A 513 6.13 17.64 2.56
C THR A 513 5.71 18.82 3.41
N GLU A 514 5.52 18.60 4.71
CA GLU A 514 5.40 19.64 5.74
C GLU A 514 6.62 19.64 6.65
N VAL A 515 7.15 20.79 6.99
CA VAL A 515 8.33 20.93 7.86
C VAL A 515 8.01 21.81 9.04
N VAL A 516 8.14 21.26 10.23
CA VAL A 516 7.97 21.95 11.50
C VAL A 516 9.34 22.17 12.15
N ASN A 517 9.67 23.39 12.44
CA ASN A 517 10.93 23.74 13.12
C ASN A 517 10.63 24.29 14.51
N SER A 518 11.41 23.85 15.51
CA SER A 518 11.41 24.49 16.81
C SER A 518 11.95 25.92 16.71
N ALA A 519 11.24 26.87 17.30
CA ALA A 519 11.69 28.27 17.39
C ALA A 519 12.94 28.44 18.27
N SER A 520 13.23 27.47 19.13
CA SER A 520 14.39 27.44 20.01
C SER A 520 15.56 26.69 19.39
N ASP A 521 16.79 27.07 19.72
CA ASP A 521 18.00 26.35 19.35
C ASP A 521 18.40 25.24 20.35
N VAL A 522 17.63 25.07 21.42
CA VAL A 522 17.90 24.04 22.44
C VAL A 522 17.57 22.64 21.92
N PRO A 523 16.42 22.37 21.28
CA PRO A 523 16.14 21.06 20.72
C PRO A 523 17.15 20.69 19.63
N GLN A 524 17.51 19.41 19.56
CA GLN A 524 18.43 18.86 18.57
C GLN A 524 17.75 17.73 17.81
N GLY A 525 18.31 17.36 16.67
CA GLY A 525 17.85 16.23 15.88
C GLY A 525 16.80 16.59 14.84
N GLU A 526 16.62 15.64 13.92
CA GLU A 526 15.63 15.67 12.86
C GLU A 526 14.83 14.36 12.93
N ARG A 527 13.52 14.47 12.86
CA ARG A 527 12.62 13.32 12.81
C ARG A 527 11.82 13.33 11.53
N LYS A 528 11.65 12.16 10.91
CA LYS A 528 10.79 11.96 9.73
C LYS A 528 9.59 11.11 10.09
N ILE A 529 8.41 11.55 9.67
CA ILE A 529 7.12 10.91 9.91
C ILE A 529 6.43 10.68 8.57
N GLY A 530 5.78 9.52 8.39
CA GLY A 530 4.94 9.22 7.23
C GLY A 530 5.62 8.43 6.10
N ALA A 531 6.79 7.86 6.33
CA ALA A 531 7.66 7.29 5.29
C ALA A 531 7.24 5.91 4.74
N TYR A 532 6.06 5.37 5.03
CA TYR A 532 5.63 4.06 4.51
C TYR A 532 4.97 4.16 3.14
N PHE A 533 3.92 4.96 3.01
CA PHE A 533 3.21 5.15 1.74
C PHE A 533 3.92 6.19 0.87
N ALA A 534 3.98 5.93 -0.43
CA ALA A 534 4.42 6.93 -1.40
C ALA A 534 3.24 7.80 -1.87
N PRO A 535 3.48 9.02 -2.35
CA PRO A 535 2.43 9.95 -2.71
C PRO A 535 1.64 9.47 -3.94
N VAL A 536 0.34 9.73 -3.96
CA VAL A 536 -0.49 9.60 -5.15
C VAL A 536 -0.51 10.96 -5.84
N ILE A 537 0.25 11.10 -6.93
CA ILE A 537 0.29 12.33 -7.72
C ILE A 537 -0.54 12.10 -8.96
N LEU A 538 -1.50 12.98 -9.21
CA LEU A 538 -2.41 12.92 -10.33
C LEU A 538 -1.88 13.77 -11.50
N ASP A 539 -2.21 13.37 -12.71
CA ASP A 539 -2.01 14.16 -13.93
C ASP A 539 -3.21 13.97 -14.85
N THR A 540 -3.39 14.88 -15.76
CA THR A 540 -4.52 14.84 -16.70
C THR A 540 -4.45 13.58 -17.54
N LEU A 541 -5.58 12.87 -17.61
CA LEU A 541 -5.75 11.76 -18.53
C LEU A 541 -5.60 12.27 -19.96
N PRO A 542 -4.64 11.76 -20.75
CA PRO A 542 -4.38 12.25 -22.10
C PRO A 542 -5.65 12.27 -22.97
N GLY A 543 -5.90 13.41 -23.62
CA GLY A 543 -7.08 13.63 -24.45
C GLY A 543 -8.33 14.08 -23.71
N THR A 544 -8.23 14.34 -22.40
CA THR A 544 -9.29 14.99 -21.60
C THR A 544 -8.74 16.27 -20.97
N SER A 545 -9.63 17.19 -20.58
CA SER A 545 -9.26 18.42 -19.86
C SER A 545 -9.36 18.26 -18.35
N ASP A 546 -10.26 17.40 -17.87
CA ASP A 546 -10.74 17.46 -16.48
C ASP A 546 -10.59 16.12 -15.75
N ASN A 547 -10.22 15.03 -16.45
CA ASN A 547 -10.05 13.72 -15.82
C ASN A 547 -8.62 13.54 -15.34
N LEU A 548 -8.45 13.35 -14.03
CA LEU A 548 -7.16 13.16 -13.39
C LEU A 548 -6.96 11.70 -12.99
N ILE A 549 -5.77 11.15 -13.28
CA ILE A 549 -5.37 9.79 -12.89
C ILE A 549 -3.90 9.76 -12.42
N PRO A 550 -3.50 8.79 -11.60
CA PRO A 550 -2.10 8.59 -11.28
C PRO A 550 -1.31 8.08 -12.47
N GLN A 551 -0.06 8.57 -12.61
CA GLN A 551 0.91 8.09 -13.59
C GLN A 551 2.08 7.40 -12.88
N LEU A 552 2.02 6.07 -12.77
CA LEU A 552 2.95 5.24 -12.01
C LEU A 552 3.91 4.47 -12.93
N TYR A 553 4.68 5.21 -13.73
CA TYR A 553 5.70 4.65 -14.63
C TYR A 553 7.00 5.45 -14.55
N LYS A 554 8.10 4.85 -15.03
CA LYS A 554 9.37 5.55 -15.22
C LYS A 554 9.54 5.99 -16.67
N THR A 555 10.18 7.11 -16.86
CA THR A 555 10.74 7.48 -18.16
C THR A 555 12.20 7.02 -18.24
N ASP A 556 12.61 6.43 -19.33
CA ASP A 556 14.03 6.23 -19.58
C ASP A 556 14.67 7.51 -20.20
N ASN A 557 16.02 7.54 -20.27
CA ASN A 557 16.77 8.70 -20.73
C ASN A 557 16.59 9.04 -22.23
N SER A 558 15.94 8.18 -23.00
CA SER A 558 15.42 8.51 -24.32
C SER A 558 14.01 9.06 -24.08
N GLU A 559 13.77 10.33 -24.29
CA GLU A 559 12.53 11.10 -24.02
C GLU A 559 11.18 10.41 -24.37
N GLN A 560 11.20 9.16 -24.78
CA GLN A 560 10.11 8.41 -25.36
C GLN A 560 9.83 7.03 -24.74
N GLY A 561 10.72 6.53 -23.85
CA GLY A 561 10.55 5.22 -23.22
C GLY A 561 9.82 5.32 -21.90
N ARG A 562 8.63 4.69 -21.82
CA ARG A 562 7.92 4.47 -20.55
C ARG A 562 8.19 3.06 -20.10
N LYS A 563 8.54 2.89 -18.82
CA LYS A 563 8.80 1.57 -18.24
C LYS A 563 7.97 1.35 -16.99
N THR A 564 7.41 0.17 -16.88
CA THR A 564 6.90 -0.32 -15.61
C THR A 564 8.02 -0.43 -14.60
N PHE A 565 7.69 -0.31 -13.34
CA PHE A 565 8.64 -0.49 -12.24
C PHE A 565 7.93 -0.97 -10.98
N LYS A 566 8.70 -1.45 -10.02
CA LYS A 566 8.18 -1.75 -8.69
C LYS A 566 7.90 -0.44 -7.96
N PHE A 567 6.65 -0.04 -7.91
CA PHE A 567 6.26 1.13 -7.12
C PHE A 567 6.01 0.74 -5.66
N LYS A 568 6.18 1.72 -4.79
CA LYS A 568 5.92 1.57 -3.36
C LYS A 568 4.42 1.60 -3.07
N PRO A 569 3.97 1.09 -1.90
CA PRO A 569 2.55 1.13 -1.53
C PRO A 569 1.99 2.54 -1.62
N ARG A 570 0.75 2.66 -2.11
CA ARG A 570 0.01 3.92 -2.18
C ARG A 570 -1.22 3.83 -1.28
N LEU A 571 -1.51 4.94 -0.60
CA LEU A 571 -2.76 5.13 0.14
C LEU A 571 -3.56 6.23 -0.56
N GLY A 572 -4.84 5.99 -0.83
CA GLY A 572 -5.68 6.98 -1.48
C GLY A 572 -7.16 6.71 -1.29
N TYR A 573 -7.96 7.69 -1.66
CA TYR A 573 -9.40 7.58 -1.77
C TYR A 573 -9.80 6.97 -3.10
N LYS A 574 -10.92 6.25 -3.13
CA LYS A 574 -11.57 5.86 -4.39
C LYS A 574 -12.38 7.04 -4.90
N VAL A 575 -12.06 7.51 -6.10
CA VAL A 575 -12.78 8.60 -6.77
C VAL A 575 -13.32 8.11 -8.11
N ASN A 576 -14.58 8.35 -8.36
CA ASN A 576 -15.25 8.00 -9.63
C ASN A 576 -15.16 9.16 -10.61
N GLY A 577 -15.00 8.84 -11.89
CA GLY A 577 -15.01 9.79 -12.99
C GLY A 577 -15.82 9.28 -14.16
N THR A 578 -16.18 10.19 -15.06
CA THR A 578 -16.92 9.87 -16.30
C THR A 578 -16.08 10.27 -17.49
N LEU A 579 -15.91 9.35 -18.43
CA LEU A 579 -15.20 9.57 -19.67
C LEU A 579 -16.15 10.11 -20.75
N PRO A 580 -15.65 10.92 -21.69
CA PRO A 580 -16.43 11.31 -22.87
C PRO A 580 -16.93 10.07 -23.64
N THR A 581 -18.16 10.09 -24.14
CA THR A 581 -18.78 8.96 -24.83
C THR A 581 -17.90 8.47 -25.99
N GLY A 582 -17.61 7.17 -26.03
CA GLY A 582 -16.76 6.55 -27.05
C GLY A 582 -15.28 6.67 -26.87
N SER A 583 -14.81 7.11 -25.67
CA SER A 583 -13.43 7.46 -25.40
C SER A 583 -12.50 6.26 -25.22
N TYR A 584 -13.00 5.14 -24.67
CA TYR A 584 -12.17 3.95 -24.40
C TYR A 584 -12.90 2.68 -24.84
N ILE A 585 -12.14 1.81 -25.49
CA ILE A 585 -12.61 0.51 -25.94
C ILE A 585 -11.85 -0.54 -25.12
N GLY A 586 -12.57 -1.38 -24.38
CA GLY A 586 -12.03 -2.53 -23.71
C GLY A 586 -11.48 -3.59 -24.68
N ALA A 587 -10.87 -4.64 -24.19
CA ALA A 587 -10.26 -5.71 -24.98
C ALA A 587 -11.21 -6.35 -25.99
N ASN A 588 -12.54 -6.33 -25.73
CA ASN A 588 -13.59 -6.91 -26.57
C ASN A 588 -14.43 -5.85 -27.31
N SER A 589 -13.90 -4.65 -27.52
CA SER A 589 -14.66 -3.51 -28.09
C SER A 589 -15.74 -2.94 -27.15
N ASP A 590 -15.65 -3.23 -25.85
CA ASP A 590 -16.54 -2.65 -24.85
C ASP A 590 -16.20 -1.17 -24.64
N LEU A 591 -17.22 -0.32 -24.59
CA LEU A 591 -17.09 1.10 -24.31
C LEU A 591 -17.29 1.33 -22.82
N PHE A 592 -16.34 2.01 -22.18
CA PHE A 592 -16.49 2.45 -20.81
C PHE A 592 -16.86 3.93 -20.77
N THR A 593 -17.87 4.27 -20.00
CA THR A 593 -18.26 5.66 -19.73
C THR A 593 -17.84 6.08 -18.32
N ASP A 594 -17.77 5.13 -17.42
CA ASP A 594 -17.44 5.37 -16.02
C ASP A 594 -16.17 4.61 -15.61
N TYR A 595 -15.41 5.19 -14.70
CA TYR A 595 -14.23 4.58 -14.15
C TYR A 595 -14.06 4.97 -12.67
N ALA A 596 -13.25 4.23 -11.93
CA ALA A 596 -12.76 4.64 -10.61
C ALA A 596 -11.24 4.74 -10.66
N THR A 597 -10.68 5.73 -9.97
CA THR A 597 -9.24 5.90 -9.81
C THR A 597 -8.89 6.05 -8.33
N ILE A 598 -7.60 5.95 -8.01
CA ILE A 598 -7.08 6.24 -6.66
C ILE A 598 -6.56 7.68 -6.63
N SER A 599 -6.91 8.42 -5.61
CA SER A 599 -6.58 9.84 -5.47
C SER A 599 -6.12 10.14 -4.04
N ASN A 600 -5.22 11.10 -3.89
CA ASN A 600 -4.93 11.71 -2.59
C ASN A 600 -6.06 12.61 -2.09
N TYR A 601 -6.98 13.02 -2.96
CA TYR A 601 -8.15 13.83 -2.64
C TYR A 601 -9.40 12.95 -2.47
N ASP A 602 -10.25 13.28 -1.50
CA ASP A 602 -11.51 12.56 -1.27
C ASP A 602 -12.60 12.88 -2.31
N SER A 603 -12.40 13.94 -3.08
CA SER A 603 -13.29 14.37 -4.16
C SER A 603 -12.54 15.10 -5.27
N LEU A 604 -13.01 14.95 -6.51
CA LEU A 604 -12.51 15.69 -7.67
C LEU A 604 -13.72 16.32 -8.41
N PRO A 605 -13.63 17.58 -8.87
CA PRO A 605 -12.51 18.52 -8.71
C PRO A 605 -12.31 18.95 -7.25
N VAL A 606 -11.10 19.42 -6.93
CA VAL A 606 -10.77 19.91 -5.60
C VAL A 606 -11.56 21.18 -5.29
N VAL A 607 -12.21 21.21 -4.13
CA VAL A 607 -12.96 22.37 -3.62
C VAL A 607 -12.22 22.93 -2.42
N SER A 608 -11.73 24.17 -2.52
CA SER A 608 -10.99 24.83 -1.46
C SER A 608 -11.76 24.88 -0.14
N GLY A 609 -11.11 24.48 0.95
CA GLY A 609 -11.68 24.41 2.30
C GLY A 609 -12.71 23.30 2.54
N SER A 610 -12.90 22.40 1.57
CA SER A 610 -13.87 21.30 1.66
C SER A 610 -13.27 19.94 1.31
N THR A 611 -12.41 19.84 0.29
CA THR A 611 -11.78 18.61 -0.13
C THR A 611 -10.64 18.22 0.82
N ASN A 612 -10.67 16.99 1.36
CA ASN A 612 -9.59 16.45 2.17
C ASN A 612 -8.46 15.92 1.27
N ASN A 613 -7.23 16.09 1.74
CA ASN A 613 -6.02 15.70 1.06
C ASN A 613 -5.13 14.87 1.99
N LEU A 614 -4.74 13.69 1.54
CA LEU A 614 -3.86 12.78 2.31
C LEU A 614 -2.42 13.26 2.37
N HIS A 615 -1.97 14.18 1.52
CA HIS A 615 -0.63 14.77 1.65
C HIS A 615 -0.54 15.69 2.86
N PHE A 616 0.66 15.80 3.43
CA PHE A 616 0.87 16.61 4.61
C PHE A 616 0.82 18.11 4.32
N ASN A 617 1.17 18.51 3.08
CA ASN A 617 1.10 19.90 2.64
C ASN A 617 0.72 19.98 1.16
N GLU A 618 0.30 21.15 0.69
CA GLU A 618 0.04 21.45 -0.72
C GLU A 618 1.25 22.05 -1.44
N SER A 619 2.41 22.16 -0.79
CA SER A 619 3.62 22.72 -1.37
C SER A 619 4.16 21.89 -2.53
N PHE A 620 4.74 22.57 -3.52
CA PHE A 620 5.43 21.96 -4.65
C PHE A 620 4.53 21.24 -5.65
N TYR A 621 3.45 21.88 -6.08
CA TYR A 621 2.58 21.35 -7.13
C TYR A 621 3.33 21.03 -8.42
N PRO A 622 3.04 19.89 -9.10
CA PRO A 622 3.47 19.68 -10.47
C PRO A 622 2.92 20.79 -11.39
N PRO A 623 3.65 21.20 -12.44
CA PRO A 623 3.22 22.28 -13.33
C PRO A 623 1.90 22.03 -14.08
N ALA A 624 1.46 20.76 -14.12
CA ALA A 624 0.21 20.35 -14.78
C ALA A 624 -1.05 20.52 -13.90
N PHE A 625 -0.88 20.78 -12.60
CA PHE A 625 -2.01 21.04 -11.72
C PHE A 625 -2.52 22.46 -11.95
N ASP A 626 -3.79 22.54 -12.27
CA ASP A 626 -4.50 23.81 -12.36
C ASP A 626 -4.44 24.58 -11.02
N ALA A 627 -4.38 25.90 -11.08
CA ALA A 627 -4.39 26.75 -9.90
C ALA A 627 -5.62 26.52 -9.00
N ASP A 628 -6.65 25.86 -9.52
CA ASP A 628 -7.88 25.51 -8.79
C ASP A 628 -7.71 24.35 -7.80
N ALA A 629 -6.58 23.64 -7.79
CA ALA A 629 -6.31 22.54 -6.86
C ALA A 629 -5.75 23.02 -5.49
N THR A 630 -5.65 24.31 -5.26
CA THR A 630 -5.13 24.89 -4.02
C THR A 630 -6.21 25.06 -2.96
N GLY A 631 -5.83 24.96 -1.69
CA GLY A 631 -6.71 25.19 -0.54
C GLY A 631 -7.43 23.95 -0.04
N SER A 632 -6.97 22.75 -0.37
CA SER A 632 -7.47 21.51 0.23
C SER A 632 -7.10 21.42 1.74
N ILE A 633 -7.84 20.59 2.48
CA ILE A 633 -7.58 20.35 3.90
C ILE A 633 -6.55 19.22 4.00
N THR A 634 -5.32 19.55 4.33
CA THR A 634 -4.20 18.59 4.34
C THR A 634 -4.21 17.63 5.54
N SER A 635 -3.56 16.49 5.40
CA SER A 635 -3.39 15.52 6.48
C SER A 635 -2.70 16.13 7.72
N TYR A 636 -1.72 17.02 7.52
CA TYR A 636 -1.09 17.73 8.63
C TYR A 636 -2.08 18.61 9.40
N THR A 637 -2.84 19.45 8.70
CA THR A 637 -3.82 20.35 9.34
C THR A 637 -4.93 19.58 10.06
N THR A 638 -5.35 18.43 9.50
CA THR A 638 -6.43 17.62 10.07
C THR A 638 -5.97 16.81 11.29
N TYR A 639 -4.80 16.18 11.23
CA TYR A 639 -4.43 15.15 12.20
C TYR A 639 -3.27 15.55 13.13
N TRP A 640 -2.33 16.38 12.68
CA TRP A 640 -1.09 16.65 13.38
C TRP A 640 -0.98 18.03 14.02
N ASN A 641 -1.61 19.03 13.42
CA ASN A 641 -1.44 20.44 13.83
C ASN A 641 -1.75 20.67 15.31
N SER A 642 -2.85 20.13 15.83
CA SER A 642 -3.24 20.29 17.23
C SER A 642 -2.17 19.71 18.18
N TYR A 643 -1.68 18.48 17.90
CA TYR A 643 -0.63 17.85 18.68
C TYR A 643 0.68 18.68 18.69
N ILE A 644 1.04 19.23 17.52
CA ILE A 644 2.24 20.06 17.39
C ILE A 644 2.08 21.39 18.12
N GLN A 645 0.91 22.01 18.05
CA GLN A 645 0.64 23.26 18.78
C GLN A 645 0.80 23.09 20.30
N ASP A 646 0.40 21.96 20.86
CA ASP A 646 0.59 21.69 22.29
C ASP A 646 2.07 21.56 22.67
N LEU A 647 2.93 21.03 21.79
CA LEU A 647 4.34 20.82 22.10
C LEU A 647 5.26 21.98 21.72
N TYR A 648 5.00 22.65 20.58
CA TYR A 648 5.92 23.61 19.96
C TYR A 648 5.58 25.08 20.23
N ASN A 649 4.44 25.34 20.89
CA ASN A 649 4.12 26.69 21.30
C ASN A 649 5.10 27.16 22.38
N SER A 650 5.53 28.42 22.30
CA SER A 650 6.47 29.04 23.26
C SER A 650 5.96 29.03 24.71
N ASP A 651 4.64 29.04 24.87
CA ASP A 651 3.98 29.09 26.19
C ASP A 651 3.71 27.68 26.75
N SER A 652 4.02 26.66 25.99
CA SER A 652 3.82 25.27 26.41
C SER A 652 4.79 24.84 27.49
N LYS A 653 4.25 24.19 28.52
CA LYS A 653 4.97 23.77 29.71
C LYS A 653 4.64 22.31 30.04
N VAL A 654 5.61 21.64 30.64
CA VAL A 654 5.44 20.36 31.31
C VAL A 654 5.39 20.61 32.81
N LEU A 655 4.29 20.25 33.43
CA LEU A 655 4.13 20.23 34.87
C LEU A 655 4.41 18.79 35.33
N SER A 656 5.41 18.63 36.21
CA SER A 656 5.70 17.34 36.85
C SER A 656 5.38 17.48 38.33
N ALA A 657 4.63 16.50 38.86
CA ALA A 657 4.22 16.48 40.27
C ALA A 657 4.34 15.07 40.84
N GLU A 658 4.62 14.97 42.12
CA GLU A 658 4.59 13.75 42.89
C GLU A 658 3.33 13.76 43.76
N ILE A 659 2.33 12.96 43.43
CA ILE A 659 1.00 13.00 44.02
C ILE A 659 0.53 11.60 44.46
N GLU A 660 -0.35 11.57 45.44
CA GLU A 660 -1.04 10.34 45.83
C GLU A 660 -2.36 10.21 45.07
N PHE A 661 -2.63 9.00 44.58
CA PHE A 661 -3.92 8.64 44.00
C PHE A 661 -4.66 7.66 44.91
N GLU A 662 -5.91 7.97 45.17
CA GLU A 662 -6.81 6.95 45.70
C GLU A 662 -7.04 5.85 44.64
N PRO A 663 -7.19 4.57 45.02
CA PRO A 663 -7.37 3.49 44.06
C PRO A 663 -8.58 3.63 43.13
N ASP A 664 -9.60 4.35 43.57
CA ASP A 664 -10.77 4.63 42.73
C ASP A 664 -10.51 5.73 41.71
N GLU A 665 -9.62 6.66 42.01
CA GLU A 665 -9.23 7.73 41.10
C GLU A 665 -8.43 7.21 39.92
N ILE A 666 -7.40 6.35 40.19
CA ILE A 666 -6.56 5.80 39.12
C ILE A 666 -7.32 4.92 38.16
N ARG A 667 -8.39 4.24 38.62
CA ARG A 667 -9.28 3.47 37.77
C ARG A 667 -10.00 4.34 36.75
N ASP A 668 -10.43 5.51 37.18
CA ASP A 668 -11.32 6.40 36.41
C ASP A 668 -10.54 7.37 35.53
N ILE A 669 -9.21 7.43 35.71
CA ILE A 669 -8.31 8.27 34.90
C ILE A 669 -8.05 7.58 33.57
N GLN A 670 -8.22 8.34 32.49
CA GLN A 670 -7.79 7.99 31.14
C GLN A 670 -6.73 8.98 30.68
N LEU A 671 -5.79 8.53 29.86
CA LEU A 671 -4.68 9.39 29.37
C LEU A 671 -5.17 10.58 28.53
N ASN A 672 -6.36 10.47 27.96
CA ASN A 672 -7.01 11.54 27.20
C ASN A 672 -7.78 12.55 28.09
N ASP A 673 -7.84 12.33 29.41
CA ASP A 673 -8.49 13.26 30.30
C ASP A 673 -7.79 14.64 30.30
N LYS A 674 -8.58 15.69 30.37
CA LYS A 674 -8.12 17.05 30.46
C LYS A 674 -8.09 17.47 31.94
N ILE A 675 -6.91 17.83 32.38
CA ILE A 675 -6.67 18.18 33.77
C ILE A 675 -6.54 19.70 33.89
N PHE A 676 -7.44 20.30 34.66
CA PHE A 676 -7.36 21.70 35.00
C PHE A 676 -6.50 21.89 36.25
N VAL A 677 -5.50 22.79 36.17
CA VAL A 677 -4.66 23.18 37.30
C VAL A 677 -4.56 24.69 37.30
N GLU A 678 -5.08 25.33 38.37
CA GLU A 678 -5.08 26.78 38.58
C GLU A 678 -5.79 27.56 37.46
N ASP A 679 -5.12 27.85 36.37
CA ASP A 679 -5.61 28.66 35.26
C ASP A 679 -5.41 28.03 33.87
N LYS A 680 -4.87 26.81 33.83
CA LYS A 680 -4.48 26.14 32.58
C LYS A 680 -5.06 24.71 32.48
N TRP A 681 -5.34 24.32 31.24
CA TRP A 681 -5.67 22.95 30.90
C TRP A 681 -4.40 22.19 30.49
N TYR A 682 -4.32 20.95 30.92
CA TYR A 682 -3.25 20.02 30.62
C TYR A 682 -3.80 18.69 30.13
N ARG A 683 -3.04 17.98 29.32
CA ARG A 683 -3.22 16.55 29.04
C ARG A 683 -2.24 15.74 29.86
N ILE A 684 -2.61 14.51 30.19
CA ILE A 684 -1.74 13.58 30.87
C ILE A 684 -0.71 13.07 29.85
N ASN A 685 0.58 13.25 30.17
CA ASN A 685 1.67 12.70 29.37
C ASN A 685 2.13 11.35 29.92
N LYS A 686 2.32 11.29 31.24
CA LYS A 686 2.86 10.09 31.88
C LYS A 686 2.42 9.99 33.35
N ILE A 687 2.14 8.76 33.79
CA ILE A 687 1.94 8.35 35.18
C ILE A 687 2.93 7.25 35.45
N ASN A 688 3.90 7.49 36.37
CA ASN A 688 5.00 6.56 36.62
C ASN A 688 4.91 5.95 38.00
N GLY A 689 5.13 4.64 38.07
CA GLY A 689 5.38 3.93 39.32
C GLY A 689 4.15 3.78 40.21
N TYR A 690 2.92 3.79 39.64
CA TYR A 690 1.72 3.54 40.42
C TYR A 690 1.77 2.14 41.05
N ASN A 691 1.71 2.07 42.40
CA ASN A 691 1.76 0.83 43.15
C ASN A 691 0.36 0.39 43.55
N LEU A 692 -0.03 -0.79 43.09
CA LEU A 692 -1.38 -1.33 43.28
C LEU A 692 -1.71 -1.76 44.71
N ASN A 693 -0.68 -2.04 45.52
CA ASN A 693 -0.84 -2.52 46.89
C ASN A 693 -0.72 -1.42 47.93
N TYR A 694 -0.06 -0.30 47.60
CA TYR A 694 0.21 0.78 48.52
C TYR A 694 -0.23 2.10 47.95
N ASN A 695 -0.69 3.00 48.81
CA ASN A 695 -0.90 4.41 48.45
C ASN A 695 0.46 5.10 48.43
N ASP A 696 1.26 4.82 47.40
CA ASP A 696 2.57 5.45 47.23
C ASP A 696 2.40 6.73 46.40
N VAL A 697 3.37 7.59 46.56
CA VAL A 697 3.48 8.81 45.74
C VAL A 697 3.82 8.40 44.31
N VAL A 698 3.07 8.93 43.36
CA VAL A 698 3.16 8.63 41.92
C VAL A 698 3.71 9.82 41.18
N GLY A 699 4.65 9.59 40.28
CA GLY A 699 5.17 10.61 39.39
C GLY A 699 4.17 10.92 38.25
N LEU A 700 3.70 12.14 38.18
CA LEU A 700 2.77 12.64 37.15
C LEU A 700 3.48 13.64 36.26
N GLU A 701 3.32 13.50 34.94
CA GLU A 701 3.70 14.52 33.95
C GLU A 701 2.45 14.98 33.17
N LEU A 702 2.26 16.29 33.11
CA LEU A 702 1.17 16.97 32.41
C LEU A 702 1.77 17.94 31.38
N ILE A 703 1.20 17.99 30.18
CA ILE A 703 1.58 18.96 29.13
C ILE A 703 0.43 19.93 28.91
N THR A 704 0.72 21.24 28.85
CA THR A 704 -0.31 22.27 28.59
C THR A 704 -1.01 22.04 27.27
N ILE A 705 -2.33 22.26 27.25
CA ILE A 705 -3.14 22.31 26.05
C ILE A 705 -3.27 23.76 25.61
N ASN A 706 -2.93 24.05 24.37
CA ASN A 706 -2.95 25.41 23.79
C ASN A 706 -4.14 25.63 22.83
N ASP A 707 -5.12 24.74 22.82
CA ASP A 707 -6.29 24.87 21.97
C ASP A 707 -7.17 26.02 22.42
N SER A 708 -7.40 26.97 21.51
CA SER A 708 -8.24 28.18 21.73
C SER A 708 -9.74 27.85 21.88
N GLY A 709 -10.15 26.60 21.70
CA GLY A 709 -11.54 26.13 21.87
C GLY A 709 -11.95 25.86 23.32
N TYR A 710 -11.01 25.90 24.29
CA TYR A 710 -11.35 25.75 25.69
C TYR A 710 -11.66 27.10 26.31
N PRO A 711 -12.91 27.34 26.79
CA PRO A 711 -13.20 28.59 27.48
C PRO A 711 -12.28 28.68 28.70
N SER A 712 -11.58 29.82 28.82
CA SER A 712 -11.00 30.20 30.08
C SER A 712 -12.17 30.25 31.08
N ILE A 713 -12.17 29.34 32.05
CA ILE A 713 -13.09 29.45 33.16
C ILE A 713 -12.57 30.64 33.97
N ILE A 714 -13.13 31.82 33.71
CA ILE A 714 -12.97 32.94 34.60
C ILE A 714 -13.80 32.53 35.82
N CYS A 715 -13.16 31.91 36.80
CA CYS A 715 -13.73 31.83 38.12
C CYS A 715 -13.62 33.21 38.72
N ASP A 716 -14.70 34.01 38.62
CA ASP A 716 -14.91 35.14 39.50
C ASP A 716 -15.05 34.61 40.93
N PHE A 717 -13.94 34.43 41.62
CA PHE A 717 -13.95 34.25 43.05
C PHE A 717 -14.08 35.67 43.65
N GLU A 718 -15.31 36.09 43.92
CA GLU A 718 -15.53 37.16 44.89
C GLU A 718 -14.99 36.68 46.25
N PHE A 719 -13.87 37.20 46.65
CA PHE A 719 -13.43 37.17 48.04
C PHE A 719 -14.43 37.99 48.85
N SER A 720 -15.41 37.37 49.49
CA SER A 720 -16.15 38.01 50.55
C SER A 720 -15.21 38.22 51.74
N ASN A 721 -14.95 39.49 52.05
CA ASN A 721 -14.22 39.97 53.23
C ASN A 721 -14.85 39.45 54.56
#